data_223cf078cacb8dd5875895207f3c8430
#
_entry.id   223cf078cacb8dd5875895207f3c8430
#
_cell.length_a   1.000
_cell.length_b   1.000
_cell.length_c   1.000
_cell.angle_alpha   90.00
_cell.angle_beta   90.00
_cell.angle_gamma   90.00
#
_symmetry.space_group_name_H-M   'P 1'
#
loop_
_entity.id
_entity.type
_entity.pdbx_description
1 polymer ?
#
loop_
_entity_poly.entity_id
_entity_poly.type
_entity_poly.pdbx_seq_one_letter_code
_entity_poly.pdbx_strand_id
1 'polypeptide(L)'
;MGRSDNKYLWLHELFEEISKVSSDEELSAVMLRYQEENNDKDMSAVLQDISSMTKELLFLRKIKLLSGNDHKLSALSSDERRELEEAEKIIDENRFEYYFQPIVNASDGEIYSYEALMRPKSSMKLGPGHILKYAGMTDRLSDIERFTFLNVLRIIDENKEKFGGKMVFINSIPEAKLNVDDLRAISRLLLKHSDTAVIEMTEQSEADDDSLENMKERCRNMGVRIAVDDYGSGYSNVSNLLKYMPNYVKIDRSLLSDIQNSPKKRHFVREIIQFCHDNDILALAEGIETAEELHAVILLGADLIQGFYTAKPSPDIVETIPYDIKHMISRYHQEREDGRGQQMYFADSHEHIYLERMVKSNIKKVMVGTKGNGAVTLSGDASTDTQVNIVIEKNYCGSVTLINAWLANTGNRPCIDIGENCDVKLILNGDNTFDMGGIRVPQSSRLTIQGEGRLTINLDSTEYYGIGNGIGIFHGDLIFEQSGRITINANGQTGVAIGSGSGGNIFIKQGQYRIKLRSDVGLGIGSMYTNCKMFIHDCDIGIEATLARGAAIGSIGGTSDIDIYKTSAKIFLTGLELVGIGAVGGESSRLCLHDASTIININGERCSAIAALEGSTEFDIERAALRVDSSGVQALGIGGFTGDIRISQSTADTHIKVETPMDMSKYLKTDETPEISGRFLFTVNGEDIYSIHNS
;
A
#
# COMPACT_ATOMS: atom_id res chain seq x y z
N MET A 1 -6.46 -32.93 9.67
CA MET A 1 -6.25 -33.49 8.32
C MET A 1 -7.58 -33.44 7.59
N GLY A 2 -7.69 -32.70 6.53
CA GLY A 2 -8.79 -32.73 5.62
C GLY A 2 -9.52 -31.43 5.45
N ARG A 3 -9.24 -30.69 4.39
CA ARG A 3 -10.09 -29.82 3.53
C ARG A 3 -9.35 -28.70 2.79
N SER A 4 -8.02 -28.64 2.86
CA SER A 4 -7.25 -27.63 2.10
C SER A 4 -6.65 -28.14 0.77
N ASP A 5 -6.59 -29.46 0.55
CA ASP A 5 -5.94 -30.01 -0.66
C ASP A 5 -6.88 -30.19 -1.85
N ASN A 6 -8.17 -29.88 -1.71
CA ASN A 6 -9.18 -30.18 -2.74
C ASN A 6 -9.50 -29.00 -3.67
N LYS A 7 -8.89 -27.83 -3.45
CA LYS A 7 -9.24 -26.62 -4.23
C LYS A 7 -8.61 -26.57 -5.63
N TYR A 8 -7.61 -27.41 -5.89
CA TYR A 8 -6.89 -27.48 -7.18
C TYR A 8 -7.11 -28.82 -7.92
N LEU A 9 -7.72 -29.81 -7.30
CA LEU A 9 -7.93 -31.11 -7.91
C LEU A 9 -8.90 -31.01 -9.10
N TRP A 10 -9.97 -30.25 -8.97
CA TRP A 10 -10.94 -29.99 -10.01
C TRP A 10 -10.35 -29.25 -11.22
N LEU A 11 -9.38 -28.34 -11.01
CA LEU A 11 -8.67 -27.65 -12.08
C LEU A 11 -7.82 -28.63 -12.89
N HIS A 12 -7.18 -29.58 -12.25
CA HIS A 12 -6.41 -30.61 -12.90
C HIS A 12 -7.34 -31.54 -13.73
N GLU A 13 -8.48 -31.92 -13.16
CA GLU A 13 -9.48 -32.73 -13.86
C GLU A 13 -10.07 -31.99 -15.07
N LEU A 14 -10.38 -30.70 -14.92
CA LEU A 14 -10.83 -29.83 -16.01
C LEU A 14 -9.79 -29.76 -17.14
N PHE A 15 -8.51 -29.54 -16.82
CA PHE A 15 -7.45 -29.48 -17.81
C PHE A 15 -7.22 -30.83 -18.49
N GLU A 16 -7.33 -31.97 -17.79
CA GLU A 16 -7.28 -33.29 -18.40
C GLU A 16 -8.44 -33.55 -19.37
N GLU A 17 -9.64 -33.10 -19.02
CA GLU A 17 -10.80 -33.24 -19.91
C GLU A 17 -10.70 -32.29 -21.12
N ILE A 18 -10.33 -31.03 -20.90
CA ILE A 18 -10.09 -30.06 -21.99
C ILE A 18 -9.02 -30.61 -22.97
N SER A 19 -7.98 -31.26 -22.46
CA SER A 19 -6.92 -31.83 -23.33
C SER A 19 -7.40 -32.90 -24.30
N LYS A 20 -8.56 -33.50 -24.04
CA LYS A 20 -9.18 -34.57 -24.85
C LYS A 20 -10.24 -34.05 -25.82
N VAL A 21 -10.64 -32.79 -25.67
CA VAL A 21 -11.69 -32.13 -26.46
C VAL A 21 -11.18 -31.86 -27.87
N SER A 22 -12.00 -32.13 -28.86
CA SER A 22 -11.68 -31.98 -30.28
C SER A 22 -12.62 -31.04 -31.04
N SER A 23 -13.70 -30.58 -30.42
CA SER A 23 -14.66 -29.64 -31.02
C SER A 23 -15.17 -28.58 -30.02
N ASP A 24 -15.71 -27.47 -30.57
CA ASP A 24 -16.31 -26.38 -29.76
C ASP A 24 -17.57 -26.86 -29.02
N GLU A 25 -18.28 -27.84 -29.56
CA GLU A 25 -19.48 -28.45 -28.95
C GLU A 25 -19.09 -29.29 -27.73
N GLU A 26 -18.04 -30.10 -27.84
CA GLU A 26 -17.49 -30.88 -26.73
C GLU A 26 -16.93 -29.96 -25.63
N LEU A 27 -16.23 -28.89 -25.99
CA LEU A 27 -15.74 -27.90 -25.05
C LEU A 27 -16.87 -27.23 -24.29
N SER A 28 -17.92 -26.80 -25.03
CA SER A 28 -19.09 -26.15 -24.44
C SER A 28 -19.80 -27.08 -23.46
N ALA A 29 -19.89 -28.37 -23.75
CA ALA A 29 -20.49 -29.37 -22.88
C ALA A 29 -19.66 -29.59 -21.58
N VAL A 30 -18.32 -29.64 -21.70
CA VAL A 30 -17.42 -29.75 -20.54
C VAL A 30 -17.53 -28.50 -19.65
N MET A 31 -17.50 -27.32 -20.26
CA MET A 31 -17.57 -26.06 -19.52
C MET A 31 -18.90 -25.85 -18.80
N LEU A 32 -20.04 -26.21 -19.44
CA LEU A 32 -21.38 -26.15 -18.84
C LEU A 32 -21.48 -27.04 -17.59
N ARG A 33 -20.98 -28.27 -17.68
CA ARG A 33 -20.95 -29.17 -16.53
C ARG A 33 -20.17 -28.63 -15.34
N TYR A 34 -18.97 -28.11 -15.57
CA TYR A 34 -18.17 -27.52 -14.50
C TYR A 34 -18.77 -26.22 -13.94
N GLN A 35 -19.52 -25.47 -14.75
CA GLN A 35 -20.24 -24.28 -14.32
C GLN A 35 -21.48 -24.61 -13.46
N GLU A 36 -22.18 -25.71 -13.76
CA GLU A 36 -23.30 -26.19 -12.95
C GLU A 36 -22.86 -26.78 -11.60
N GLU A 37 -21.69 -27.41 -11.55
CA GLU A 37 -21.11 -27.99 -10.33
C GLU A 37 -20.49 -26.95 -9.39
N ASN A 38 -20.13 -25.77 -9.90
CA ASN A 38 -19.43 -24.72 -9.13
C ASN A 38 -20.10 -23.35 -9.28
N ASN A 39 -21.07 -23.08 -8.43
CA ASN A 39 -21.95 -21.89 -8.47
C ASN A 39 -21.33 -20.62 -7.82
N ASP A 40 -20.02 -20.46 -7.82
CA ASP A 40 -19.31 -19.31 -7.26
C ASP A 40 -18.99 -18.26 -8.36
N LYS A 41 -19.28 -16.98 -8.10
CA LYS A 41 -19.11 -15.90 -9.09
C LYS A 41 -17.66 -15.73 -9.57
N ASP A 42 -16.67 -15.93 -8.69
CA ASP A 42 -15.26 -15.86 -9.06
C ASP A 42 -14.84 -17.03 -9.94
N MET A 43 -15.46 -18.19 -9.76
CA MET A 43 -15.24 -19.37 -10.56
C MET A 43 -15.84 -19.24 -11.97
N SER A 44 -16.96 -18.55 -12.11
CA SER A 44 -17.60 -18.32 -13.42
C SER A 44 -16.72 -17.48 -14.35
N ALA A 45 -16.02 -16.48 -13.83
CA ALA A 45 -15.07 -15.66 -14.59
C ALA A 45 -13.85 -16.49 -15.06
N VAL A 46 -13.27 -17.29 -14.17
CA VAL A 46 -12.14 -18.19 -14.50
C VAL A 46 -12.54 -19.23 -15.57
N LEU A 47 -13.73 -19.80 -15.47
CA LEU A 47 -14.24 -20.74 -16.46
C LEU A 47 -14.50 -20.08 -17.81
N GLN A 48 -14.93 -18.82 -17.83
CA GLN A 48 -15.14 -18.06 -19.07
C GLN A 48 -13.82 -17.73 -19.76
N ASP A 49 -12.78 -17.36 -18.99
CA ASP A 49 -11.43 -17.14 -19.51
C ASP A 49 -10.80 -18.43 -20.07
N ILE A 50 -10.91 -19.55 -19.32
CA ILE A 50 -10.45 -20.87 -19.77
C ILE A 50 -11.20 -21.28 -21.04
N SER A 51 -12.52 -21.05 -21.12
CA SER A 51 -13.30 -21.35 -22.33
C SER A 51 -12.83 -20.55 -23.53
N SER A 52 -12.55 -19.27 -23.36
CA SER A 52 -12.05 -18.39 -24.41
C SER A 52 -10.69 -18.84 -24.92
N MET A 53 -9.74 -19.06 -23.99
CA MET A 53 -8.40 -19.55 -24.33
C MET A 53 -8.42 -20.95 -24.99
N THR A 54 -9.30 -21.82 -24.54
CA THR A 54 -9.39 -23.19 -25.11
C THR A 54 -10.00 -23.17 -26.49
N LYS A 55 -10.97 -22.28 -26.75
CA LYS A 55 -11.50 -22.08 -28.11
C LYS A 55 -10.41 -21.62 -29.06
N GLU A 56 -9.57 -20.75 -28.62
CA GLU A 56 -8.42 -20.23 -29.39
C GLU A 56 -7.36 -21.33 -29.63
N LEU A 57 -7.04 -22.14 -28.60
CA LEU A 57 -6.16 -23.29 -28.71
C LEU A 57 -6.74 -24.42 -29.61
N LEU A 58 -8.04 -24.69 -29.53
CA LEU A 58 -8.72 -25.64 -30.42
C LEU A 58 -8.68 -25.13 -31.85
N PHE A 59 -8.86 -23.85 -32.06
CA PHE A 59 -8.74 -23.21 -33.38
C PHE A 59 -7.32 -23.35 -33.93
N LEU A 60 -6.29 -23.05 -33.14
CA LEU A 60 -4.87 -23.20 -33.51
C LEU A 60 -4.51 -24.69 -33.78
N ARG A 61 -5.02 -25.60 -32.94
CA ARG A 61 -4.83 -27.08 -33.13
C ARG A 61 -5.54 -27.59 -34.39
N LYS A 62 -6.74 -27.06 -34.70
CA LYS A 62 -7.47 -27.37 -35.93
C LYS A 62 -6.70 -26.85 -37.16
N ILE A 63 -6.06 -25.71 -37.08
CA ILE A 63 -5.16 -25.19 -38.12
C ILE A 63 -3.93 -26.10 -38.29
N LYS A 64 -3.32 -26.58 -37.22
CA LYS A 64 -2.12 -27.45 -37.24
C LYS A 64 -2.40 -28.87 -37.69
N LEU A 65 -3.59 -29.43 -37.45
CA LEU A 65 -4.01 -30.75 -37.89
C LEU A 65 -4.46 -30.80 -39.37
N LEU A 66 -4.76 -29.64 -39.96
CA LEU A 66 -5.20 -29.51 -41.37
C LEU A 66 -4.05 -29.10 -42.29
N SER A 67 -2.90 -29.75 -42.20
CA SER A 67 -1.72 -29.48 -43.05
C SER A 67 -1.89 -29.90 -44.52
N GLY A 68 -3.06 -29.57 -45.09
CA GLY A 68 -3.34 -29.62 -46.53
C GLY A 68 -4.35 -28.53 -46.85
N ASN A 69 -3.95 -27.56 -47.73
CA ASN A 69 -4.73 -26.34 -48.01
C ASN A 69 -6.19 -26.60 -48.45
N ASP A 70 -6.46 -27.71 -49.11
CA ASP A 70 -7.80 -28.02 -49.65
C ASP A 70 -8.83 -28.43 -48.61
N HIS A 71 -8.42 -28.96 -47.47
CA HIS A 71 -9.33 -29.35 -46.39
C HIS A 71 -9.72 -28.22 -45.44
N LYS A 72 -8.86 -27.19 -45.30
CA LYS A 72 -9.13 -25.99 -44.46
C LYS A 72 -10.30 -25.17 -45.00
N LEU A 73 -10.37 -25.05 -46.33
CA LEU A 73 -11.41 -24.25 -47.01
C LEU A 73 -12.77 -24.94 -47.04
N SER A 74 -12.80 -26.27 -47.03
CA SER A 74 -14.05 -27.05 -47.07
C SER A 74 -14.82 -27.07 -45.74
N ALA A 75 -14.16 -26.76 -44.64
CA ALA A 75 -14.73 -26.74 -43.28
C ALA A 75 -15.37 -25.41 -42.88
N LEU A 76 -15.22 -24.34 -43.68
CA LEU A 76 -15.76 -23.02 -43.39
C LEU A 76 -17.28 -22.97 -43.58
N SER A 77 -17.96 -22.26 -42.65
CA SER A 77 -19.35 -21.89 -42.77
C SER A 77 -19.59 -20.95 -43.97
N SER A 78 -20.84 -20.75 -44.37
CA SER A 78 -21.15 -19.79 -45.44
C SER A 78 -20.77 -18.36 -45.13
N ASP A 79 -20.83 -17.98 -43.88
CA ASP A 79 -20.44 -16.64 -43.45
C ASP A 79 -18.90 -16.49 -43.43
N GLU A 80 -18.17 -17.46 -42.89
CA GLU A 80 -16.70 -17.48 -42.91
C GLU A 80 -16.13 -17.50 -44.34
N ARG A 81 -16.82 -18.15 -45.29
CA ARG A 81 -16.40 -18.09 -46.71
C ARG A 81 -16.56 -16.70 -47.29
N ARG A 82 -17.60 -15.95 -46.96
CA ARG A 82 -17.78 -14.57 -47.38
C ARG A 82 -16.73 -13.65 -46.76
N GLU A 83 -16.41 -13.89 -45.48
CA GLU A 83 -15.35 -13.14 -44.80
C GLU A 83 -13.98 -13.42 -45.41
N LEU A 84 -13.68 -14.70 -45.78
CA LEU A 84 -12.47 -15.06 -46.50
C LEU A 84 -12.37 -14.35 -47.84
N GLU A 85 -13.45 -14.41 -48.67
CA GLU A 85 -13.50 -13.76 -49.98
C GLU A 85 -13.26 -12.21 -49.85
N GLU A 86 -13.83 -11.57 -48.83
CA GLU A 86 -13.60 -10.14 -48.58
C GLU A 86 -12.19 -9.89 -48.09
N ALA A 87 -11.61 -10.76 -47.22
CA ALA A 87 -10.24 -10.67 -46.77
C ALA A 87 -9.24 -10.79 -47.93
N GLU A 88 -9.45 -11.75 -48.87
CA GLU A 88 -8.62 -11.89 -50.06
C GLU A 88 -8.67 -10.64 -50.93
N LYS A 89 -9.84 -10.06 -51.18
CA LYS A 89 -9.97 -8.78 -51.93
C LYS A 89 -9.24 -7.64 -51.23
N ILE A 90 -9.34 -7.53 -49.90
CA ILE A 90 -8.63 -6.50 -49.14
C ILE A 90 -7.13 -6.66 -49.33
N ILE A 91 -6.61 -7.89 -49.29
CA ILE A 91 -5.20 -8.19 -49.50
C ILE A 91 -4.79 -7.89 -50.93
N ASP A 92 -5.54 -8.38 -51.95
CA ASP A 92 -5.21 -8.20 -53.37
C ASP A 92 -5.15 -6.72 -53.78
N GLU A 93 -6.08 -5.92 -53.25
CA GLU A 93 -6.19 -4.50 -53.54
C GLU A 93 -5.39 -3.60 -52.59
N ASN A 94 -4.65 -4.17 -51.64
CA ASN A 94 -3.95 -3.46 -50.57
C ASN A 94 -4.86 -2.41 -49.87
N ARG A 95 -6.08 -2.80 -49.51
CA ARG A 95 -7.05 -1.92 -48.84
C ARG A 95 -6.82 -1.83 -47.35
N PHE A 96 -5.64 -1.42 -46.97
CA PHE A 96 -5.23 -1.16 -45.59
C PHE A 96 -5.05 0.31 -45.34
N GLU A 97 -5.51 0.77 -44.18
CA GLU A 97 -5.13 2.03 -43.59
C GLU A 97 -4.46 1.77 -42.24
N TYR A 98 -3.77 2.76 -41.71
CA TYR A 98 -3.06 2.62 -40.44
C TYR A 98 -3.47 3.74 -39.50
N TYR A 99 -3.84 3.35 -38.28
CA TYR A 99 -4.09 4.28 -37.18
C TYR A 99 -2.84 4.34 -36.33
N PHE A 100 -2.54 5.54 -35.81
CA PHE A 100 -1.39 5.75 -34.99
C PHE A 100 -1.82 5.99 -33.56
N GLN A 101 -1.31 5.16 -32.63
CA GLN A 101 -1.57 5.32 -31.21
C GLN A 101 -0.32 5.90 -30.55
N PRO A 102 -0.44 7.03 -29.83
CA PRO A 102 0.68 7.60 -29.08
C PRO A 102 1.18 6.68 -27.97
N ILE A 103 2.50 6.58 -27.88
CA ILE A 103 3.25 6.02 -26.76
C ILE A 103 3.92 7.22 -26.08
N VAL A 104 3.66 7.41 -24.77
CA VAL A 104 4.14 8.58 -24.03
C VAL A 104 5.20 8.23 -23.00
N ASN A 105 6.07 9.17 -22.69
CA ASN A 105 7.01 9.03 -21.58
C ASN A 105 6.26 9.00 -20.24
N ALA A 106 6.62 8.09 -19.38
CA ALA A 106 6.08 8.00 -18.01
C ALA A 106 6.57 9.12 -17.08
N SER A 107 7.55 9.93 -17.51
CA SER A 107 8.10 11.04 -16.73
C SER A 107 7.32 12.34 -16.89
N ASP A 108 6.92 12.68 -18.10
CA ASP A 108 6.36 14.00 -18.44
C ASP A 108 5.10 13.95 -19.32
N GLY A 109 4.74 12.76 -19.83
CA GLY A 109 3.60 12.57 -20.74
C GLY A 109 3.82 13.11 -22.14
N GLU A 110 5.07 13.48 -22.52
CA GLU A 110 5.38 13.83 -23.90
C GLU A 110 5.30 12.58 -24.78
N ILE A 111 4.82 12.77 -26.01
CA ILE A 111 4.80 11.66 -26.96
C ILE A 111 6.23 11.25 -27.30
N TYR A 112 6.57 10.02 -26.99
CA TYR A 112 7.85 9.39 -27.29
C TYR A 112 7.87 8.80 -28.71
N SER A 113 6.80 8.08 -29.08
CA SER A 113 6.67 7.34 -30.32
C SER A 113 5.19 7.06 -30.63
N TYR A 114 4.95 6.36 -31.72
CA TYR A 114 3.60 5.90 -32.10
C TYR A 114 3.66 4.43 -32.47
N GLU A 115 2.57 3.69 -32.22
CA GLU A 115 2.36 2.37 -32.79
C GLU A 115 1.45 2.46 -34.02
N ALA A 116 1.87 1.81 -35.11
CA ALA A 116 1.12 1.74 -36.36
C ALA A 116 0.19 0.51 -36.35
N LEU A 117 -1.09 0.74 -36.20
CA LEU A 117 -2.13 -0.28 -36.07
C LEU A 117 -2.89 -0.44 -37.39
N MET A 118 -2.76 -1.57 -38.03
CA MET A 118 -3.45 -1.90 -39.29
C MET A 118 -4.98 -1.83 -39.10
N ARG A 119 -5.67 -1.25 -40.08
CA ARG A 119 -7.12 -1.20 -40.18
C ARG A 119 -7.56 -1.61 -41.59
N PRO A 120 -8.19 -2.79 -41.78
CA PRO A 120 -8.69 -3.19 -43.09
C PRO A 120 -9.90 -2.33 -43.48
N LYS A 121 -9.93 -1.85 -44.73
CA LYS A 121 -11.08 -1.15 -45.28
C LYS A 121 -12.10 -2.18 -45.79
N SER A 122 -12.98 -2.59 -44.89
CA SER A 122 -13.99 -3.63 -45.17
C SER A 122 -15.41 -3.10 -44.96
N SER A 123 -16.30 -3.51 -45.86
CA SER A 123 -17.75 -3.32 -45.69
C SER A 123 -18.36 -4.30 -44.67
N MET A 124 -17.71 -5.41 -44.41
CA MET A 124 -18.15 -6.49 -43.51
C MET A 124 -17.65 -6.34 -42.08
N LYS A 125 -17.05 -5.20 -41.69
CA LYS A 125 -16.48 -4.94 -40.36
C LYS A 125 -15.40 -5.96 -39.93
N LEU A 126 -14.62 -6.46 -40.88
CA LEU A 126 -13.47 -7.31 -40.57
C LEU A 126 -12.40 -6.48 -39.85
N GLY A 127 -11.95 -6.97 -38.68
CA GLY A 127 -10.82 -6.38 -37.96
C GLY A 127 -9.47 -7.03 -38.36
N PRO A 128 -8.34 -6.51 -37.83
CA PRO A 128 -7.00 -7.05 -38.12
C PRO A 128 -6.89 -8.56 -37.85
N GLY A 129 -7.43 -9.06 -36.74
CA GLY A 129 -7.42 -10.47 -36.40
C GLY A 129 -8.11 -11.38 -37.43
N HIS A 130 -9.19 -10.91 -38.08
CA HIS A 130 -9.83 -11.67 -39.17
C HIS A 130 -8.93 -11.75 -40.39
N ILE A 131 -8.26 -10.65 -40.74
CA ILE A 131 -7.33 -10.64 -41.89
C ILE A 131 -6.17 -11.57 -41.64
N LEU A 132 -5.53 -11.52 -40.45
CA LEU A 132 -4.43 -12.43 -40.10
C LEU A 132 -4.88 -13.91 -40.09
N LYS A 133 -6.08 -14.20 -39.54
CA LYS A 133 -6.66 -15.54 -39.58
C LYS A 133 -6.75 -16.05 -41.00
N TYR A 134 -7.39 -15.32 -41.90
CA TYR A 134 -7.61 -15.76 -43.27
C TYR A 134 -6.33 -15.74 -44.13
N ALA A 135 -5.43 -14.78 -43.91
CA ALA A 135 -4.11 -14.78 -44.55
C ALA A 135 -3.28 -16.02 -44.15
N GLY A 136 -3.33 -16.42 -42.85
CA GLY A 136 -2.71 -17.65 -42.38
C GLY A 136 -3.30 -18.92 -42.99
N MET A 137 -4.62 -18.94 -43.28
CA MET A 137 -5.30 -20.07 -43.94
C MET A 137 -4.98 -20.20 -45.41
N THR A 138 -4.65 -19.08 -46.07
CA THR A 138 -4.36 -19.02 -47.51
C THR A 138 -2.88 -18.83 -47.86
N ASP A 139 -2.00 -18.95 -46.85
CA ASP A 139 -0.54 -18.78 -47.01
C ASP A 139 -0.15 -17.38 -47.52
N ARG A 140 -0.91 -16.36 -47.08
CA ARG A 140 -0.72 -14.96 -47.53
C ARG A 140 -0.20 -14.02 -46.44
N LEU A 141 0.34 -14.55 -45.35
CA LEU A 141 0.93 -13.74 -44.28
C LEU A 141 2.09 -12.87 -44.81
N SER A 142 2.83 -13.34 -45.80
CA SER A 142 3.89 -12.58 -46.45
C SER A 142 3.40 -11.33 -47.20
N ASP A 143 2.16 -11.35 -47.72
CA ASP A 143 1.55 -10.18 -48.32
C ASP A 143 1.22 -9.12 -47.27
N ILE A 144 0.69 -9.56 -46.12
CA ILE A 144 0.39 -8.67 -44.98
C ILE A 144 1.68 -8.01 -44.46
N GLU A 145 2.70 -8.83 -44.20
CA GLU A 145 4.03 -8.35 -43.78
C GLU A 145 4.57 -7.29 -44.74
N ARG A 146 4.61 -7.63 -46.02
CA ARG A 146 5.05 -6.70 -47.06
C ARG A 146 4.26 -5.40 -47.10
N PHE A 147 2.94 -5.47 -47.11
CA PHE A 147 2.10 -4.28 -47.16
C PHE A 147 2.25 -3.43 -45.89
N THR A 148 2.35 -4.05 -44.73
CA THR A 148 2.55 -3.33 -43.48
C THR A 148 3.80 -2.45 -43.54
N PHE A 149 4.97 -3.04 -43.85
CA PHE A 149 6.19 -2.27 -43.94
C PHE A 149 6.14 -1.21 -45.05
N LEU A 150 5.72 -1.56 -46.28
CA LEU A 150 5.71 -0.62 -47.38
C LEU A 150 4.76 0.56 -47.16
N ASN A 151 3.57 0.29 -46.60
CA ASN A 151 2.56 1.34 -46.33
C ASN A 151 2.98 2.23 -45.17
N VAL A 152 3.41 1.66 -44.05
CA VAL A 152 3.77 2.46 -42.85
C VAL A 152 5.01 3.30 -43.13
N LEU A 153 6.08 2.75 -43.75
CA LEU A 153 7.28 3.50 -44.07
C LEU A 153 7.00 4.61 -45.08
N ARG A 154 6.09 4.39 -46.04
CA ARG A 154 5.61 5.47 -46.94
C ARG A 154 4.86 6.55 -46.18
N ILE A 155 3.97 6.19 -45.28
CA ILE A 155 3.20 7.16 -44.43
C ILE A 155 4.18 8.00 -43.60
N ILE A 156 5.23 7.40 -43.05
CA ILE A 156 6.29 8.13 -42.32
C ILE A 156 6.96 9.16 -43.23
N ASP A 157 7.33 8.78 -44.47
CA ASP A 157 7.91 9.71 -45.43
C ASP A 157 6.97 10.87 -45.78
N GLU A 158 5.69 10.57 -46.05
CA GLU A 158 4.70 11.56 -46.46
C GLU A 158 4.31 12.52 -45.31
N ASN A 159 4.46 12.09 -44.04
CA ASN A 159 4.10 12.87 -42.87
C ASN A 159 5.27 13.18 -41.93
N LYS A 160 6.47 13.27 -42.45
CA LYS A 160 7.69 13.43 -41.67
C LYS A 160 7.64 14.60 -40.67
N GLU A 161 7.06 15.72 -41.07
CA GLU A 161 6.90 16.90 -40.21
C GLU A 161 5.97 16.63 -39.03
N LYS A 162 4.85 15.93 -39.27
CA LYS A 162 3.86 15.59 -38.20
C LYS A 162 4.43 14.58 -37.20
N PHE A 163 5.20 13.62 -37.63
CA PHE A 163 5.90 12.71 -36.75
C PHE A 163 7.00 13.39 -35.93
N GLY A 164 7.55 14.51 -36.42
CA GLY A 164 8.57 15.30 -35.72
C GLY A 164 9.83 14.51 -35.36
N GLY A 165 10.21 13.51 -36.20
CA GLY A 165 11.36 12.65 -35.95
C GLY A 165 11.13 11.57 -34.89
N LYS A 166 9.92 11.40 -34.38
CA LYS A 166 9.55 10.35 -33.40
C LYS A 166 9.53 8.97 -34.06
N MET A 167 9.76 7.94 -33.25
CA MET A 167 9.76 6.56 -33.72
C MET A 167 8.33 6.06 -33.98
N VAL A 168 8.25 5.10 -34.89
CA VAL A 168 7.01 4.37 -35.19
C VAL A 168 7.27 2.88 -35.04
N PHE A 169 6.50 2.27 -34.19
CA PHE A 169 6.49 0.84 -33.93
C PHE A 169 5.65 0.15 -35.00
N ILE A 170 6.20 -0.87 -35.61
CA ILE A 170 5.63 -1.58 -36.77
C ILE A 170 5.54 -3.05 -36.43
N ASN A 171 4.32 -3.58 -36.37
CA ASN A 171 4.06 -4.99 -36.15
C ASN A 171 4.64 -5.85 -37.27
N SER A 172 5.36 -6.90 -36.90
CA SER A 172 5.96 -7.87 -37.82
C SER A 172 5.42 -9.26 -37.55
N ILE A 173 5.33 -10.07 -38.58
CA ILE A 173 4.94 -11.47 -38.57
C ILE A 173 6.18 -12.32 -38.87
N PRO A 174 6.92 -12.79 -37.84
CA PRO A 174 8.18 -13.50 -38.03
C PRO A 174 8.04 -14.80 -38.87
N GLU A 175 6.87 -15.42 -38.85
CA GLU A 175 6.54 -16.63 -39.65
C GLU A 175 6.33 -16.31 -41.14
N ALA A 176 6.19 -15.04 -41.52
CA ALA A 176 5.95 -14.63 -42.90
C ALA A 176 7.20 -14.83 -43.75
N LYS A 177 7.13 -15.74 -44.74
CA LYS A 177 8.22 -16.05 -45.65
C LYS A 177 8.25 -15.07 -46.82
N LEU A 178 8.94 -13.95 -46.65
CA LEU A 178 9.15 -12.97 -47.70
C LEU A 178 10.06 -13.52 -48.80
N ASN A 179 9.73 -13.23 -50.05
CA ASN A 179 10.65 -13.50 -51.16
C ASN A 179 11.84 -12.53 -51.12
N VAL A 180 12.90 -12.86 -51.89
CA VAL A 180 14.18 -12.13 -51.89
C VAL A 180 14.01 -10.66 -52.29
N ASP A 181 13.13 -10.36 -53.25
CA ASP A 181 12.92 -9.00 -53.76
C ASP A 181 12.17 -8.14 -52.77
N ASP A 182 11.11 -8.66 -52.14
CA ASP A 182 10.37 -7.98 -51.06
C ASP A 182 11.28 -7.74 -49.85
N LEU A 183 12.08 -8.74 -49.47
CA LEU A 183 13.03 -8.62 -48.39
C LEU A 183 14.06 -7.51 -48.65
N ARG A 184 14.59 -7.41 -49.89
CA ARG A 184 15.50 -6.34 -50.29
C ARG A 184 14.84 -4.96 -50.29
N ALA A 185 13.58 -4.87 -50.76
CA ALA A 185 12.82 -3.63 -50.77
C ALA A 185 12.55 -3.12 -49.34
N ILE A 186 12.08 -3.97 -48.45
CA ILE A 186 11.84 -3.64 -47.05
C ILE A 186 13.16 -3.27 -46.36
N SER A 187 14.24 -4.05 -46.55
CA SER A 187 15.53 -3.76 -45.93
C SER A 187 16.10 -2.39 -46.34
N ARG A 188 15.93 -1.99 -47.60
CA ARG A 188 16.35 -0.65 -48.07
C ARG A 188 15.56 0.47 -47.40
N LEU A 189 14.26 0.29 -47.23
CA LEU A 189 13.40 1.26 -46.55
C LEU A 189 13.70 1.32 -45.05
N LEU A 190 13.87 0.18 -44.38
CA LEU A 190 14.26 0.11 -42.97
C LEU A 190 15.62 0.77 -42.74
N LEU A 191 16.58 0.57 -43.60
CA LEU A 191 17.89 1.25 -43.50
C LEU A 191 17.75 2.78 -43.61
N LYS A 192 16.85 3.28 -44.49
CA LYS A 192 16.51 4.71 -44.58
C LYS A 192 15.84 5.25 -43.32
N HIS A 193 15.10 4.42 -42.63
CA HIS A 193 14.29 4.75 -41.45
C HIS A 193 14.81 4.11 -40.16
N SER A 194 16.12 3.73 -40.13
CA SER A 194 16.71 3.06 -38.98
C SER A 194 16.57 3.82 -37.66
N ASP A 195 16.54 5.16 -37.72
CA ASP A 195 16.36 6.02 -36.54
C ASP A 195 14.88 6.18 -36.10
N THR A 196 13.92 5.87 -36.98
CA THR A 196 12.51 6.14 -36.78
C THR A 196 11.62 4.89 -36.77
N ALA A 197 12.11 3.75 -37.26
CA ALA A 197 11.35 2.50 -37.23
C ALA A 197 11.77 1.60 -36.08
N VAL A 198 10.78 1.02 -35.40
CA VAL A 198 10.94 -0.05 -34.41
C VAL A 198 10.13 -1.26 -34.88
N ILE A 199 10.74 -2.43 -34.93
CA ILE A 199 10.05 -3.66 -35.34
C ILE A 199 9.50 -4.36 -34.09
N GLU A 200 8.19 -4.61 -34.05
CA GLU A 200 7.53 -5.35 -32.99
C GLU A 200 7.39 -6.83 -33.35
N MET A 201 7.72 -7.70 -32.40
CA MET A 201 7.58 -9.14 -32.52
C MET A 201 6.85 -9.69 -31.31
N THR A 202 5.87 -10.54 -31.52
CA THR A 202 5.15 -11.18 -30.43
C THR A 202 6.03 -12.21 -29.71
N GLU A 203 5.89 -12.30 -28.38
CA GLU A 203 6.61 -13.30 -27.57
C GLU A 203 6.33 -14.74 -28.02
N GLN A 204 5.14 -15.00 -28.55
CA GLN A 204 4.66 -16.34 -28.94
C GLN A 204 4.99 -16.73 -30.39
N SER A 205 5.89 -15.98 -31.04
CA SER A 205 6.31 -16.33 -32.40
C SER A 205 6.78 -17.79 -32.48
N GLU A 206 6.11 -18.61 -33.31
CA GLU A 206 6.49 -20.01 -33.61
C GLU A 206 7.65 -20.10 -34.61
N ALA A 207 8.28 -18.97 -34.97
CA ALA A 207 9.44 -18.99 -35.86
C ALA A 207 10.57 -19.83 -35.24
N ASP A 208 11.22 -20.60 -36.06
CA ASP A 208 12.39 -21.37 -35.63
C ASP A 208 13.53 -20.45 -35.16
N ASP A 209 14.37 -20.97 -34.26
CA ASP A 209 15.45 -20.20 -33.64
C ASP A 209 16.41 -19.56 -34.68
N ASP A 210 16.62 -20.23 -35.81
CA ASP A 210 17.49 -19.73 -36.88
C ASP A 210 16.85 -18.55 -37.62
N SER A 211 15.55 -18.56 -37.87
CA SER A 211 14.82 -17.45 -38.50
C SER A 211 14.80 -16.20 -37.62
N LEU A 212 14.61 -16.36 -36.33
CA LEU A 212 14.62 -15.29 -35.35
C LEU A 212 16.01 -14.67 -35.20
N GLU A 213 17.06 -15.47 -35.10
CA GLU A 213 18.44 -14.97 -35.00
C GLU A 213 18.84 -14.24 -36.26
N ASN A 214 18.49 -14.75 -37.44
CA ASN A 214 18.72 -14.08 -38.73
C ASN A 214 18.00 -12.73 -38.83
N MET A 215 16.78 -12.63 -38.32
CA MET A 215 16.03 -11.35 -38.29
C MET A 215 16.67 -10.35 -37.33
N LYS A 216 17.04 -10.77 -36.16
CA LYS A 216 17.73 -9.98 -35.14
C LYS A 216 19.07 -9.46 -35.63
N GLU A 217 19.88 -10.33 -36.28
CA GLU A 217 21.15 -9.94 -36.85
C GLU A 217 20.95 -8.90 -37.96
N ARG A 218 19.93 -9.06 -38.81
CA ARG A 218 19.59 -8.06 -39.84
C ARG A 218 19.22 -6.71 -39.25
N CYS A 219 18.33 -6.71 -38.24
CA CYS A 219 17.92 -5.48 -37.55
C CYS A 219 19.12 -4.78 -36.91
N ARG A 220 20.00 -5.53 -36.22
CA ARG A 220 21.26 -5.00 -35.67
C ARG A 220 22.16 -4.39 -36.72
N ASN A 221 22.36 -5.09 -37.86
CA ASN A 221 23.20 -4.62 -38.95
C ASN A 221 22.63 -3.35 -39.63
N MET A 222 21.31 -3.16 -39.59
CA MET A 222 20.64 -1.97 -40.12
C MET A 222 20.49 -0.85 -39.08
N GLY A 223 20.82 -1.09 -37.81
CA GLY A 223 20.60 -0.14 -36.72
C GLY A 223 19.11 0.04 -36.33
N VAL A 224 18.23 -0.88 -36.73
CA VAL A 224 16.79 -0.85 -36.43
C VAL A 224 16.53 -1.45 -35.05
N ARG A 225 15.73 -0.79 -34.27
CA ARG A 225 15.34 -1.24 -32.91
C ARG A 225 14.29 -2.34 -32.97
N ILE A 226 14.27 -3.16 -31.92
CA ILE A 226 13.33 -4.28 -31.76
C ILE A 226 12.54 -4.08 -30.48
N ALA A 227 11.24 -4.35 -30.53
CA ALA A 227 10.34 -4.47 -29.38
C ALA A 227 9.79 -5.90 -29.31
N VAL A 228 9.71 -6.44 -28.10
CA VAL A 228 8.95 -7.66 -27.81
C VAL A 228 7.57 -7.26 -27.33
N ASP A 229 6.54 -7.75 -28.02
CA ASP A 229 5.14 -7.45 -27.78
C ASP A 229 4.42 -8.55 -26.99
N ASP A 230 3.30 -8.20 -26.34
CA ASP A 230 2.42 -9.09 -25.56
C ASP A 230 3.13 -9.86 -24.43
N TYR A 231 4.21 -9.27 -23.84
CA TYR A 231 4.95 -9.95 -22.79
C TYR A 231 4.12 -10.14 -21.53
N GLY A 232 3.91 -11.40 -21.16
CA GLY A 232 3.11 -11.79 -19.99
C GLY A 232 1.73 -12.32 -20.30
N SER A 233 1.32 -12.37 -21.57
CA SER A 233 0.00 -12.90 -21.98
C SER A 233 -0.11 -14.43 -21.96
N GLY A 234 1.04 -15.15 -21.81
CA GLY A 234 1.09 -16.60 -21.88
C GLY A 234 2.13 -17.24 -20.96
N TYR A 235 2.82 -18.27 -21.41
CA TYR A 235 3.95 -18.86 -20.70
C TYR A 235 5.22 -18.03 -20.91
N SER A 236 5.22 -16.83 -20.37
CA SER A 236 6.36 -15.92 -20.49
C SER A 236 7.63 -16.52 -19.88
N ASN A 237 8.64 -16.69 -20.69
CA ASN A 237 9.91 -17.25 -20.28
C ASN A 237 11.00 -16.16 -20.33
N VAL A 238 11.59 -15.82 -19.20
CA VAL A 238 12.74 -14.90 -19.12
C VAL A 238 13.86 -15.32 -20.09
N SER A 239 13.99 -16.64 -20.36
CA SER A 239 14.94 -17.14 -21.36
C SER A 239 14.71 -16.58 -22.77
N ASN A 240 13.46 -16.27 -23.12
CA ASN A 240 13.15 -15.66 -24.42
C ASN A 240 13.62 -14.21 -24.46
N LEU A 241 13.41 -13.42 -23.39
CA LEU A 241 13.93 -12.06 -23.33
C LEU A 241 15.46 -12.02 -23.43
N LEU A 242 16.15 -12.93 -22.75
CA LEU A 242 17.61 -13.07 -22.85
C LEU A 242 18.06 -13.42 -24.28
N LYS A 243 17.25 -14.19 -25.00
CA LYS A 243 17.51 -14.57 -26.40
C LYS A 243 17.34 -13.40 -27.36
N TYR A 244 16.25 -12.61 -27.17
CA TYR A 244 15.95 -11.47 -28.04
C TYR A 244 16.84 -10.26 -27.75
N MET A 245 17.12 -9.97 -26.47
CA MET A 245 17.80 -8.73 -26.03
C MET A 245 17.22 -7.50 -26.75
N PRO A 246 15.91 -7.23 -26.62
CA PRO A 246 15.24 -6.19 -27.37
C PRO A 246 15.60 -4.80 -26.81
N ASN A 247 15.21 -3.73 -27.52
CA ASN A 247 15.30 -2.37 -27.01
C ASN A 247 14.08 -2.00 -26.14
N TYR A 248 12.93 -2.65 -26.38
CA TYR A 248 11.68 -2.41 -25.70
C TYR A 248 10.99 -3.72 -25.32
N VAL A 249 10.37 -3.76 -24.16
CA VAL A 249 9.45 -4.82 -23.75
C VAL A 249 8.09 -4.20 -23.47
N LYS A 250 7.06 -4.63 -24.21
CA LYS A 250 5.68 -4.21 -24.05
C LYS A 250 5.01 -5.17 -23.09
N ILE A 251 4.65 -4.67 -21.90
CA ILE A 251 4.00 -5.46 -20.85
C ILE A 251 2.50 -5.49 -21.14
N ASP A 252 2.00 -6.69 -21.40
CA ASP A 252 0.61 -6.91 -21.83
C ASP A 252 -0.44 -6.46 -20.80
N ARG A 253 -1.57 -6.00 -21.32
CA ARG A 253 -2.72 -5.57 -20.52
C ARG A 253 -3.19 -6.61 -19.51
N SER A 254 -3.09 -7.91 -19.77
CA SER A 254 -3.52 -8.96 -18.83
C SER A 254 -2.82 -8.87 -17.48
N LEU A 255 -1.56 -8.40 -17.46
CA LEU A 255 -0.80 -8.13 -16.25
C LEU A 255 -1.15 -6.76 -15.63
N LEU A 256 -1.54 -5.77 -16.44
CA LEU A 256 -1.72 -4.38 -16.01
C LEU A 256 -3.17 -4.04 -15.64
N SER A 257 -4.15 -4.75 -16.19
CA SER A 257 -5.56 -4.55 -15.84
C SER A 257 -5.79 -4.81 -14.36
N ASP A 258 -6.39 -3.82 -13.67
CA ASP A 258 -6.67 -3.85 -12.22
C ASP A 258 -5.41 -4.08 -11.33
N ILE A 259 -4.24 -3.67 -11.81
CA ILE A 259 -2.95 -3.88 -11.14
C ILE A 259 -2.91 -3.19 -9.76
N GLN A 260 -3.59 -2.04 -9.59
CA GLN A 260 -3.67 -1.31 -8.32
C GLN A 260 -4.30 -2.15 -7.20
N ASN A 261 -5.13 -3.12 -7.53
CA ASN A 261 -5.80 -4.01 -6.57
C ASN A 261 -5.15 -5.40 -6.46
N SER A 262 -4.11 -5.69 -7.26
CA SER A 262 -3.43 -6.99 -7.29
C SER A 262 -1.95 -6.91 -6.91
N PRO A 263 -1.59 -7.20 -5.67
CA PRO A 263 -0.19 -7.24 -5.24
C PRO A 263 0.68 -8.24 -6.01
N LYS A 264 0.10 -9.37 -6.41
CA LYS A 264 0.81 -10.38 -7.21
C LYS A 264 1.22 -9.80 -8.55
N LYS A 265 0.30 -9.12 -9.26
CA LYS A 265 0.59 -8.46 -10.52
C LYS A 265 1.64 -7.36 -10.33
N ARG A 266 1.49 -6.50 -9.27
CA ARG A 266 2.47 -5.45 -8.97
C ARG A 266 3.87 -6.02 -8.72
N HIS A 267 3.98 -7.12 -7.99
CA HIS A 267 5.26 -7.78 -7.75
C HIS A 267 5.86 -8.29 -9.06
N PHE A 268 5.09 -9.04 -9.84
CA PHE A 268 5.55 -9.63 -11.10
C PHE A 268 5.96 -8.56 -12.12
N VAL A 269 5.14 -7.53 -12.30
CA VAL A 269 5.44 -6.41 -13.22
C VAL A 269 6.69 -5.64 -12.78
N ARG A 270 6.90 -5.48 -11.45
CA ARG A 270 8.13 -4.87 -10.94
C ARG A 270 9.37 -5.67 -11.32
N GLU A 271 9.34 -6.98 -11.18
CA GLU A 271 10.46 -7.84 -11.54
C GLU A 271 10.78 -7.76 -13.04
N ILE A 272 9.74 -7.66 -13.90
CA ILE A 272 9.90 -7.43 -15.34
C ILE A 272 10.59 -6.08 -15.61
N ILE A 273 10.07 -5.00 -15.00
CA ILE A 273 10.64 -3.66 -15.18
C ILE A 273 12.08 -3.60 -14.68
N GLN A 274 12.36 -4.20 -13.52
CA GLN A 274 13.72 -4.25 -12.99
C GLN A 274 14.67 -5.03 -13.92
N PHE A 275 14.23 -6.18 -14.43
CA PHE A 275 14.99 -6.94 -15.43
C PHE A 275 15.27 -6.09 -16.68
N CYS A 276 14.28 -5.34 -17.16
CA CYS A 276 14.47 -4.45 -18.30
C CYS A 276 15.55 -3.40 -18.02
N HIS A 277 15.46 -2.73 -16.87
CA HIS A 277 16.44 -1.70 -16.48
C HIS A 277 17.85 -2.25 -16.28
N ASP A 278 17.99 -3.44 -15.70
CA ASP A 278 19.28 -4.10 -15.50
C ASP A 278 19.97 -4.49 -16.83
N ASN A 279 19.22 -4.50 -17.95
CA ASN A 279 19.68 -4.86 -19.29
C ASN A 279 19.58 -3.73 -20.31
N ASP A 280 19.41 -2.47 -19.89
CA ASP A 280 19.25 -1.29 -20.75
C ASP A 280 18.06 -1.38 -21.73
N ILE A 281 16.98 -2.05 -21.32
CA ILE A 281 15.73 -2.22 -22.07
C ILE A 281 14.68 -1.26 -21.50
N LEU A 282 13.92 -0.58 -22.37
CA LEU A 282 12.79 0.25 -21.92
C LEU A 282 11.54 -0.59 -21.73
N ALA A 283 10.92 -0.45 -20.55
CA ALA A 283 9.67 -1.11 -20.20
C ALA A 283 8.46 -0.24 -20.60
N LEU A 284 7.61 -0.73 -21.49
CA LEU A 284 6.41 -0.08 -21.99
C LEU A 284 5.17 -0.75 -21.37
N ALA A 285 4.38 -0.01 -20.61
CA ALA A 285 3.11 -0.47 -20.07
C ALA A 285 1.99 -0.26 -21.08
N GLU A 286 1.35 -1.37 -21.52
CA GLU A 286 0.30 -1.34 -22.53
C GLU A 286 -1.11 -1.43 -21.97
N GLY A 287 -2.08 -0.96 -22.76
CA GLY A 287 -3.49 -1.13 -22.48
C GLY A 287 -3.98 -0.42 -21.23
N ILE A 288 -3.35 0.68 -20.82
CA ILE A 288 -3.76 1.48 -19.67
C ILE A 288 -5.10 2.17 -19.97
N GLU A 289 -6.13 1.86 -19.17
CA GLU A 289 -7.49 2.37 -19.36
C GLU A 289 -8.02 3.23 -18.21
N THR A 290 -7.35 3.19 -17.04
CA THR A 290 -7.79 3.95 -15.86
C THR A 290 -6.67 4.80 -15.26
N ALA A 291 -7.04 5.82 -14.47
CA ALA A 291 -6.08 6.66 -13.75
C ALA A 291 -5.33 5.87 -12.68
N GLU A 292 -5.97 4.89 -12.07
CA GLU A 292 -5.42 4.04 -11.03
C GLU A 292 -4.37 3.08 -11.62
N GLU A 293 -4.62 2.51 -12.79
CA GLU A 293 -3.63 1.72 -13.53
C GLU A 293 -2.43 2.57 -13.91
N LEU A 294 -2.67 3.77 -14.48
CA LEU A 294 -1.63 4.74 -14.82
C LEU A 294 -0.74 5.08 -13.62
N HIS A 295 -1.34 5.40 -12.49
CA HIS A 295 -0.63 5.69 -11.25
C HIS A 295 0.23 4.50 -10.82
N ALA A 296 -0.34 3.31 -10.80
CA ALA A 296 0.36 2.10 -10.37
C ALA A 296 1.59 1.79 -11.24
N VAL A 297 1.47 1.86 -12.58
CA VAL A 297 2.60 1.52 -13.47
C VAL A 297 3.72 2.56 -13.42
N ILE A 298 3.40 3.85 -13.27
CA ILE A 298 4.40 4.91 -13.07
C ILE A 298 5.16 4.68 -11.75
N LEU A 299 4.45 4.36 -10.68
CA LEU A 299 5.08 4.07 -9.40
C LEU A 299 5.94 2.80 -9.42
N LEU A 300 5.59 1.81 -10.25
CA LEU A 300 6.39 0.61 -10.45
C LEU A 300 7.64 0.85 -11.30
N GLY A 301 7.68 1.95 -12.04
CA GLY A 301 8.87 2.35 -12.77
C GLY A 301 8.82 2.13 -14.28
N ALA A 302 7.64 1.93 -14.87
CA ALA A 302 7.52 1.91 -16.32
C ALA A 302 8.14 3.16 -16.96
N ASP A 303 8.83 2.98 -18.10
CA ASP A 303 9.48 4.07 -18.82
C ASP A 303 8.52 4.72 -19.81
N LEU A 304 7.69 3.91 -20.44
CA LEU A 304 6.74 4.30 -21.47
C LEU A 304 5.34 3.79 -21.15
N ILE A 305 4.34 4.48 -21.64
CA ILE A 305 2.92 4.20 -21.39
C ILE A 305 2.14 4.28 -22.68
N GLN A 306 1.26 3.30 -22.90
CA GLN A 306 0.28 3.28 -23.97
C GLN A 306 -1.06 2.77 -23.47
N GLY A 307 -2.16 3.37 -23.92
CA GLY A 307 -3.49 2.91 -23.57
C GLY A 307 -4.59 3.89 -23.95
N PHE A 308 -5.85 3.45 -23.84
CA PHE A 308 -7.00 4.31 -24.17
C PHE A 308 -7.16 5.46 -23.19
N TYR A 309 -6.56 5.36 -22.03
CA TYR A 309 -6.56 6.45 -21.06
C TYR A 309 -5.69 7.62 -21.50
N THR A 310 -4.52 7.36 -22.10
CA THR A 310 -3.63 8.41 -22.60
C THR A 310 -4.08 8.92 -23.96
N ALA A 311 -4.29 8.03 -24.92
CA ALA A 311 -4.83 8.36 -26.23
C ALA A 311 -5.34 7.10 -26.96
N LYS A 312 -6.43 7.23 -27.70
CA LYS A 312 -6.91 6.16 -28.59
C LYS A 312 -6.17 6.19 -29.92
N PRO A 313 -6.09 5.04 -30.63
CA PRO A 313 -5.61 5.00 -32.00
C PRO A 313 -6.42 5.98 -32.88
N SER A 314 -5.73 6.78 -33.69
CA SER A 314 -6.33 7.75 -34.60
C SER A 314 -5.73 7.65 -36.02
N PRO A 315 -6.51 7.85 -37.07
CA PRO A 315 -5.96 8.01 -38.42
C PRO A 315 -5.10 9.28 -38.56
N ASP A 316 -5.36 10.28 -37.71
CA ASP A 316 -4.58 11.50 -37.64
C ASP A 316 -3.43 11.34 -36.64
N ILE A 317 -2.26 11.85 -37.00
CA ILE A 317 -1.08 11.85 -36.12
C ILE A 317 -1.29 12.92 -35.05
N VAL A 318 -1.52 12.51 -33.83
CA VAL A 318 -1.77 13.39 -32.68
C VAL A 318 -0.43 13.89 -32.14
N GLU A 319 -0.27 15.21 -32.06
CA GLU A 319 1.00 15.84 -31.63
C GLU A 319 1.16 15.93 -30.11
N THR A 320 0.07 15.83 -29.34
CA THR A 320 0.07 15.89 -27.88
C THR A 320 -1.13 15.16 -27.30
N ILE A 321 -0.98 14.60 -26.11
CA ILE A 321 -2.11 14.06 -25.34
C ILE A 321 -2.82 15.17 -24.53
N PRO A 322 -4.02 14.93 -23.96
CA PRO A 322 -4.74 15.92 -23.15
C PRO A 322 -3.87 16.44 -21.98
N TYR A 323 -3.94 17.76 -21.77
CA TYR A 323 -3.10 18.46 -20.80
C TYR A 323 -3.27 17.94 -19.35
N ASP A 324 -4.49 17.62 -18.96
CA ASP A 324 -4.81 17.08 -17.63
C ASP A 324 -4.15 15.73 -17.39
N ILE A 325 -4.11 14.85 -18.39
CA ILE A 325 -3.43 13.55 -18.34
C ILE A 325 -1.92 13.74 -18.26
N LYS A 326 -1.36 14.64 -19.07
CA LYS A 326 0.05 14.97 -19.06
C LYS A 326 0.51 15.51 -17.69
N HIS A 327 -0.27 16.43 -17.12
CA HIS A 327 -0.03 16.95 -15.78
C HIS A 327 -0.13 15.86 -14.70
N MET A 328 -1.06 14.92 -14.86
CA MET A 328 -1.20 13.78 -13.95
C MET A 328 0.01 12.84 -14.01
N ILE A 329 0.51 12.53 -15.21
CA ILE A 329 1.74 11.73 -15.41
C ILE A 329 2.92 12.41 -14.69
N SER A 330 3.15 13.70 -14.95
CA SER A 330 4.24 14.45 -14.30
C SER A 330 4.13 14.44 -12.77
N ARG A 331 2.91 14.59 -12.23
CA ARG A 331 2.67 14.51 -10.78
C ARG A 331 2.97 13.12 -10.23
N TYR A 332 2.54 12.05 -10.89
CA TYR A 332 2.81 10.68 -10.46
C TYR A 332 4.29 10.32 -10.55
N HIS A 333 4.97 10.83 -11.58
CA HIS A 333 6.42 10.68 -11.71
C HIS A 333 7.14 11.41 -10.56
N GLN A 334 6.75 12.65 -10.25
CA GLN A 334 7.30 13.38 -9.10
C GLN A 334 7.03 12.63 -7.79
N GLU A 335 5.84 12.04 -7.63
CA GLU A 335 5.51 11.20 -6.47
C GLU A 335 6.45 9.99 -6.36
N ARG A 336 6.83 9.38 -7.48
CA ARG A 336 7.83 8.31 -7.54
C ARG A 336 9.21 8.82 -7.14
N GLU A 337 9.68 9.94 -7.71
CA GLU A 337 10.99 10.52 -7.43
C GLU A 337 11.11 10.99 -5.96
N ASP A 338 10.04 11.54 -5.39
CA ASP A 338 9.94 11.89 -3.98
C ASP A 338 9.97 10.66 -3.05
N GLY A 339 10.11 9.46 -3.59
CA GLY A 339 10.11 8.21 -2.85
C GLY A 339 8.74 7.79 -2.31
N ARG A 340 7.66 8.44 -2.72
CA ARG A 340 6.28 8.13 -2.29
C ARG A 340 5.74 6.85 -2.93
N GLY A 341 6.29 6.44 -4.05
CA GLY A 341 5.88 5.25 -4.80
C GLY A 341 6.94 4.16 -4.92
N GLN A 342 8.15 4.44 -4.46
CA GLN A 342 9.27 3.54 -4.70
C GLN A 342 9.34 2.40 -3.69
N GLN A 343 9.73 1.25 -4.23
CA GLN A 343 10.33 0.15 -3.50
C GLN A 343 9.42 -0.39 -2.42
N MET A 344 8.24 -0.83 -2.86
CA MET A 344 7.30 -1.54 -2.01
C MET A 344 7.55 -3.04 -2.11
N TYR A 345 7.70 -3.68 -0.97
CA TYR A 345 7.66 -5.12 -0.84
C TYR A 345 6.27 -5.53 -0.34
N PHE A 346 5.62 -6.47 -1.01
CA PHE A 346 4.32 -6.98 -0.61
C PHE A 346 4.49 -8.28 0.16
N ALA A 347 4.31 -8.21 1.46
CA ALA A 347 4.43 -9.35 2.34
C ALA A 347 3.34 -10.40 2.06
N ASP A 348 3.74 -11.64 1.93
CA ASP A 348 2.84 -12.78 1.92
C ASP A 348 2.38 -13.12 3.34
N SER A 349 1.20 -13.74 3.48
CA SER A 349 0.76 -14.25 4.76
C SER A 349 1.74 -15.33 5.26
N HIS A 350 2.09 -15.26 6.55
CA HIS A 350 3.06 -16.14 7.22
C HIS A 350 4.52 -15.98 6.75
N GLU A 351 4.85 -14.85 6.14
CA GLU A 351 6.19 -14.57 5.68
C GLU A 351 7.08 -14.07 6.81
N HIS A 352 8.38 -14.44 6.74
CA HIS A 352 9.44 -13.89 7.58
C HIS A 352 10.36 -13.01 6.75
N ILE A 353 10.30 -11.70 6.97
CA ILE A 353 11.01 -10.67 6.24
C ILE A 353 12.21 -10.20 7.04
N TYR A 354 13.38 -10.21 6.40
CA TYR A 354 14.60 -9.65 6.97
C TYR A 354 14.79 -8.21 6.50
N LEU A 355 14.71 -7.25 7.42
CA LEU A 355 14.78 -5.82 7.10
C LEU A 355 16.07 -5.42 6.37
N GLU A 356 17.19 -6.06 6.72
CA GLU A 356 18.47 -5.84 6.05
C GLU A 356 18.44 -6.19 4.55
N ARG A 357 17.67 -7.21 4.17
CA ARG A 357 17.47 -7.55 2.76
C ARG A 357 16.65 -6.47 2.05
N MET A 358 15.65 -5.92 2.73
CA MET A 358 14.85 -4.82 2.21
C MET A 358 15.71 -3.59 1.91
N VAL A 359 16.62 -3.26 2.84
CA VAL A 359 17.57 -2.14 2.65
C VAL A 359 18.51 -2.41 1.47
N LYS A 360 19.09 -3.61 1.38
CA LYS A 360 19.97 -3.99 0.25
C LYS A 360 19.27 -3.95 -1.10
N SER A 361 17.98 -4.26 -1.13
CA SER A 361 17.14 -4.18 -2.33
C SER A 361 16.51 -2.80 -2.53
N ASN A 362 16.98 -1.79 -1.78
CA ASN A 362 16.46 -0.42 -1.79
C ASN A 362 14.94 -0.32 -1.54
N ILE A 363 14.33 -1.26 -0.82
CA ILE A 363 12.92 -1.24 -0.44
C ILE A 363 12.70 -0.24 0.70
N LYS A 364 11.75 0.66 0.54
CA LYS A 364 11.41 1.70 1.53
C LYS A 364 10.09 1.44 2.25
N LYS A 365 9.23 0.58 1.70
CA LYS A 365 7.94 0.24 2.30
C LYS A 365 7.69 -1.27 2.26
N VAL A 366 7.26 -1.83 3.37
CA VAL A 366 6.71 -3.19 3.44
C VAL A 366 5.20 -3.08 3.57
N MET A 367 4.48 -3.58 2.57
CA MET A 367 3.02 -3.63 2.52
C MET A 367 2.52 -4.93 3.13
N VAL A 368 1.67 -4.87 4.14
CA VAL A 368 1.12 -6.02 4.85
C VAL A 368 -0.41 -6.04 4.68
N GLY A 369 -1.00 -7.20 4.41
CA GLY A 369 -2.45 -7.38 4.54
C GLY A 369 -3.23 -7.61 3.25
N THR A 370 -2.57 -7.94 2.16
CA THR A 370 -3.25 -8.10 0.86
C THR A 370 -3.87 -9.47 0.62
N LYS A 371 -3.59 -10.45 1.47
CA LYS A 371 -4.02 -11.85 1.26
C LYS A 371 -4.81 -12.46 2.43
N GLY A 372 -5.57 -11.62 3.13
CA GLY A 372 -6.42 -12.10 4.23
C GLY A 372 -5.70 -12.15 5.58
N ASN A 373 -6.33 -12.81 6.55
CA ASN A 373 -5.86 -12.92 7.93
C ASN A 373 -4.58 -13.74 8.01
N GLY A 374 -3.45 -13.08 8.13
CA GLY A 374 -2.15 -13.73 8.19
C GLY A 374 -1.27 -13.21 9.32
N ALA A 375 -0.13 -13.83 9.48
CA ALA A 375 0.91 -13.40 10.40
C ALA A 375 2.16 -13.03 9.58
N VAL A 376 2.68 -11.83 9.76
CA VAL A 376 3.93 -11.41 9.12
C VAL A 376 4.97 -11.17 10.19
N THR A 377 6.19 -11.68 10.00
CA THR A 377 7.30 -11.45 10.91
C THR A 377 8.35 -10.59 10.21
N LEU A 378 8.77 -9.51 10.86
CA LEU A 378 9.86 -8.65 10.39
C LEU A 378 11.00 -8.72 11.42
N SER A 379 12.20 -9.02 10.98
CA SER A 379 13.38 -9.08 11.85
C SER A 379 14.49 -8.18 11.34
N GLY A 380 15.19 -7.54 12.28
CA GLY A 380 16.41 -6.78 12.09
C GLY A 380 17.51 -7.24 13.05
N ASP A 381 18.61 -6.50 13.10
CA ASP A 381 19.76 -6.79 13.97
C ASP A 381 19.84 -5.87 15.21
N ALA A 382 18.87 -5.00 15.43
CA ALA A 382 18.80 -3.97 16.48
C ALA A 382 19.95 -2.94 16.47
N SER A 383 20.93 -3.06 15.59
CA SER A 383 22.12 -2.19 15.53
C SER A 383 22.14 -1.31 14.28
N THR A 384 21.38 -1.68 13.26
CA THR A 384 21.33 -0.99 11.98
C THR A 384 19.94 -0.38 11.75
N ASP A 385 19.89 0.95 11.61
CA ASP A 385 18.66 1.61 11.23
C ASP A 385 18.25 1.24 9.80
N THR A 386 16.99 0.95 9.64
CA THR A 386 16.43 0.65 8.33
C THR A 386 15.42 1.73 7.97
N GLN A 387 15.62 2.42 6.85
CA GLN A 387 14.69 3.43 6.36
C GLN A 387 13.45 2.77 5.71
N VAL A 388 12.84 1.83 6.42
CA VAL A 388 11.69 1.05 5.95
C VAL A 388 10.47 1.41 6.77
N ASN A 389 9.38 1.77 6.09
CA ASN A 389 8.07 1.94 6.71
C ASN A 389 7.21 0.69 6.52
N ILE A 390 6.46 0.31 7.53
CA ILE A 390 5.48 -0.77 7.45
C ILE A 390 4.10 -0.14 7.21
N VAL A 391 3.45 -0.53 6.13
CA VAL A 391 2.09 -0.07 5.79
C VAL A 391 1.15 -1.27 5.85
N ILE A 392 0.16 -1.20 6.70
CA ILE A 392 -0.86 -2.23 6.85
C ILE A 392 -2.09 -1.78 6.06
N GLU A 393 -2.47 -2.57 5.05
CA GLU A 393 -3.56 -2.23 4.16
C GLU A 393 -4.93 -2.31 4.86
N LYS A 394 -5.90 -1.57 4.35
CA LYS A 394 -7.27 -1.54 4.90
C LYS A 394 -7.89 -2.93 5.01
N ASN A 395 -8.73 -3.11 6.02
CA ASN A 395 -9.45 -4.37 6.32
C ASN A 395 -8.53 -5.54 6.72
N TYR A 396 -7.27 -5.28 7.07
CA TYR A 396 -6.39 -6.35 7.57
C TYR A 396 -6.79 -6.76 8.99
N CYS A 397 -6.89 -8.07 9.20
CA CYS A 397 -7.10 -8.69 10.50
C CYS A 397 -6.04 -9.77 10.71
N GLY A 398 -5.00 -9.48 11.50
CA GLY A 398 -3.89 -10.40 11.66
C GLY A 398 -2.82 -9.91 12.63
N SER A 399 -1.64 -10.54 12.57
CA SER A 399 -0.53 -10.21 13.45
C SER A 399 0.72 -9.78 12.68
N VAL A 400 1.40 -8.78 13.22
CA VAL A 400 2.72 -8.34 12.78
C VAL A 400 3.69 -8.54 13.94
N THR A 401 4.70 -9.37 13.75
CA THR A 401 5.73 -9.61 14.76
C THR A 401 6.99 -8.84 14.40
N LEU A 402 7.51 -8.05 15.33
CA LEU A 402 8.80 -7.37 15.22
C LEU A 402 9.84 -8.06 16.09
N ILE A 403 10.99 -8.33 15.52
CA ILE A 403 12.12 -8.94 16.21
C ILE A 403 13.37 -8.09 15.97
N ASN A 404 13.84 -7.37 16.99
CA ASN A 404 15.03 -6.52 16.90
C ASN A 404 14.97 -5.54 15.72
N ALA A 405 13.80 -5.00 15.43
CA ALA A 405 13.58 -4.13 14.29
C ALA A 405 13.94 -2.68 14.63
N TRP A 406 14.79 -2.05 13.81
CA TRP A 406 15.06 -0.63 13.89
C TRP A 406 14.50 0.07 12.64
N LEU A 407 13.37 0.74 12.80
CA LEU A 407 12.70 1.49 11.75
C LEU A 407 13.03 2.98 11.90
N ALA A 408 13.62 3.57 10.88
CA ALA A 408 13.90 5.00 10.84
C ALA A 408 13.12 5.67 9.71
N ASN A 409 12.52 6.82 9.98
CA ASN A 409 11.75 7.55 8.99
C ASN A 409 12.47 8.85 8.60
N THR A 410 12.62 9.10 7.32
CA THR A 410 13.24 10.32 6.79
C THR A 410 12.23 11.37 6.32
N GLY A 411 10.95 11.07 6.32
CA GLY A 411 9.94 11.94 5.73
C GLY A 411 8.63 11.97 6.47
N ASN A 412 8.56 12.62 7.61
CA ASN A 412 7.30 13.00 8.29
C ASN A 412 6.16 11.94 8.16
N ARG A 413 6.43 10.66 8.43
CA ARG A 413 5.49 9.53 8.31
C ARG A 413 5.59 8.61 9.51
N PRO A 414 4.53 7.90 9.89
CA PRO A 414 4.64 6.84 10.91
C PRO A 414 5.55 5.71 10.44
N CYS A 415 6.32 5.12 11.35
CA CYS A 415 7.09 3.89 11.06
C CYS A 415 6.16 2.72 10.75
N ILE A 416 5.02 2.66 11.45
CA ILE A 416 3.92 1.73 11.12
C ILE A 416 2.67 2.54 10.85
N ASP A 417 2.15 2.42 9.63
CA ASP A 417 0.94 3.09 9.15
C ASP A 417 -0.19 2.07 8.99
N ILE A 418 -1.16 2.09 9.89
CA ILE A 418 -2.31 1.16 9.86
C ILE A 418 -3.42 1.77 9.00
N GLY A 419 -3.96 0.98 8.09
CA GLY A 419 -5.11 1.33 7.25
C GLY A 419 -6.42 1.33 8.04
N GLU A 420 -7.50 1.71 7.37
CA GLU A 420 -8.85 1.72 7.94
C GLU A 420 -9.43 0.32 8.13
N ASN A 421 -10.31 0.16 9.13
CA ASN A 421 -11.04 -1.07 9.45
C ASN A 421 -10.11 -2.27 9.74
N CYS A 422 -8.94 -2.02 10.33
CA CYS A 422 -7.98 -3.07 10.68
C CYS A 422 -8.14 -3.54 12.14
N ASP A 423 -7.83 -4.82 12.38
CA ASP A 423 -7.61 -5.39 13.71
C ASP A 423 -6.20 -6.01 13.76
N VAL A 424 -5.24 -5.22 14.27
CA VAL A 424 -3.82 -5.54 14.20
C VAL A 424 -3.30 -5.97 15.56
N LYS A 425 -2.65 -7.12 15.63
CA LYS A 425 -1.85 -7.55 16.78
C LYS A 425 -0.37 -7.31 16.47
N LEU A 426 0.22 -6.33 17.13
CA LEU A 426 1.67 -6.06 17.06
C LEU A 426 2.38 -6.83 18.18
N ILE A 427 3.19 -7.80 17.81
CA ILE A 427 3.92 -8.65 18.76
C ILE A 427 5.38 -8.19 18.80
N LEU A 428 5.87 -7.80 19.98
CA LEU A 428 7.21 -7.28 20.18
C LEU A 428 8.12 -8.38 20.78
N ASN A 429 9.20 -8.68 20.09
CA ASN A 429 10.26 -9.57 20.55
C ASN A 429 11.63 -8.87 20.45
N GLY A 430 12.47 -9.04 21.47
CA GLY A 430 13.78 -8.38 21.52
C GLY A 430 13.69 -6.85 21.64
N ASP A 431 14.66 -6.14 21.10
CA ASP A 431 14.78 -4.67 21.19
C ASP A 431 14.37 -4.02 19.86
N ASN A 432 13.27 -3.29 19.87
CA ASN A 432 12.73 -2.62 18.69
C ASN A 432 12.84 -1.10 18.86
N THR A 433 13.23 -0.39 17.81
CA THR A 433 13.41 1.07 17.82
C THR A 433 12.71 1.70 16.63
N PHE A 434 11.97 2.78 16.88
CA PHE A 434 11.36 3.63 15.85
C PHE A 434 11.92 5.04 15.98
N ASP A 435 12.58 5.52 14.95
CA ASP A 435 13.14 6.86 14.90
C ASP A 435 12.37 7.74 13.92
N MET A 436 12.06 8.97 14.31
CA MET A 436 11.37 9.99 13.53
C MET A 436 9.94 9.59 13.07
N GLY A 437 9.33 8.63 13.74
CA GLY A 437 7.96 8.20 13.46
C GLY A 437 7.43 7.20 14.48
N GLY A 438 6.12 7.20 14.71
CA GLY A 438 5.43 6.29 15.62
C GLY A 438 4.53 5.29 14.89
N ILE A 439 3.39 4.98 15.51
CA ILE A 439 2.37 4.07 14.97
C ILE A 439 1.08 4.86 14.76
N ARG A 440 0.61 4.97 13.52
CA ARG A 440 -0.69 5.58 13.21
C ARG A 440 -1.80 4.54 13.27
N VAL A 441 -2.86 4.84 14.02
CA VAL A 441 -4.02 3.97 14.20
C VAL A 441 -5.29 4.78 13.88
N PRO A 442 -5.93 4.61 12.73
CA PRO A 442 -7.16 5.30 12.37
C PRO A 442 -8.33 4.97 13.29
N GLN A 443 -9.31 5.85 13.38
CA GLN A 443 -10.47 5.71 14.25
C GLN A 443 -11.26 4.40 14.09
N SER A 444 -11.34 3.88 12.87
CA SER A 444 -12.04 2.63 12.55
C SER A 444 -11.23 1.37 12.85
N SER A 445 -10.01 1.51 13.37
CA SER A 445 -9.07 0.39 13.54
C SER A 445 -8.74 0.13 14.99
N ARG A 446 -8.25 -1.09 15.26
CA ARG A 446 -7.78 -1.53 16.58
C ARG A 446 -6.32 -1.93 16.48
N LEU A 447 -5.51 -1.50 17.44
CA LEU A 447 -4.15 -1.96 17.64
C LEU A 447 -4.03 -2.64 19.00
N THR A 448 -3.59 -3.90 19.03
CA THR A 448 -3.23 -4.61 20.25
C THR A 448 -1.72 -4.88 20.25
N ILE A 449 -0.99 -4.31 21.22
CA ILE A 449 0.45 -4.54 21.39
C ILE A 449 0.66 -5.63 22.42
N GLN A 450 1.42 -6.67 22.04
CA GLN A 450 1.69 -7.86 22.85
C GLN A 450 3.20 -8.21 22.84
N GLY A 451 3.61 -9.18 23.66
CA GLY A 451 4.97 -9.73 23.68
C GLY A 451 5.78 -9.29 24.90
N GLU A 452 7.02 -9.73 24.97
CA GLU A 452 7.96 -9.45 26.08
C GLU A 452 9.07 -8.48 25.65
N GLY A 453 9.13 -8.12 24.38
CA GLY A 453 10.14 -7.27 23.80
C GLY A 453 10.02 -5.82 24.24
N ARG A 454 11.05 -5.04 23.93
CA ARG A 454 11.09 -3.59 24.17
C ARG A 454 10.74 -2.83 22.90
N LEU A 455 10.10 -1.67 23.08
CA LEU A 455 9.88 -0.71 22.00
C LEU A 455 10.35 0.67 22.45
N THR A 456 11.29 1.25 21.72
CA THR A 456 11.71 2.63 21.90
C THR A 456 11.23 3.46 20.71
N ILE A 457 10.52 4.56 20.95
CA ILE A 457 10.08 5.50 19.94
C ILE A 457 10.73 6.85 20.21
N ASN A 458 11.48 7.38 19.25
CA ASN A 458 12.12 8.68 19.30
C ASN A 458 11.49 9.62 18.25
N LEU A 459 10.92 10.71 18.72
CA LEU A 459 10.24 11.71 17.91
C LEU A 459 10.90 13.06 18.10
N ASP A 460 11.42 13.64 17.02
CA ASP A 460 11.97 15.00 17.00
C ASP A 460 11.13 15.95 16.10
N SER A 461 9.88 15.57 15.82
CA SER A 461 8.98 16.30 14.94
C SER A 461 7.73 16.75 15.68
N THR A 462 7.18 17.87 15.24
CA THR A 462 5.98 18.51 15.81
C THR A 462 4.66 17.88 15.35
N GLU A 463 4.66 17.03 14.30
CA GLU A 463 3.43 16.57 13.65
C GLU A 463 3.06 15.14 13.99
N TYR A 464 3.95 14.36 14.62
CA TYR A 464 3.72 12.94 14.90
C TYR A 464 3.53 12.65 16.37
N TYR A 465 2.63 11.72 16.58
CA TYR A 465 2.38 11.12 17.89
C TYR A 465 3.08 9.75 17.97
N GLY A 466 3.43 9.35 19.18
CA GLY A 466 4.14 8.10 19.38
C GLY A 466 3.30 6.89 18.96
N ILE A 467 2.16 6.67 19.62
CA ILE A 467 1.22 5.59 19.29
C ILE A 467 -0.19 6.19 19.32
N GLY A 468 -0.87 6.23 18.17
CA GLY A 468 -2.22 6.78 18.05
C GLY A 468 -2.52 7.42 16.70
N ASN A 469 -2.90 8.71 16.69
CA ASN A 469 -3.18 9.41 15.44
C ASN A 469 -2.74 10.88 15.54
N GLY A 470 -2.88 11.64 14.46
CA GLY A 470 -2.39 13.01 14.33
C GLY A 470 -3.23 14.08 15.04
N ILE A 471 -2.84 15.36 14.86
CA ILE A 471 -3.53 16.54 15.37
C ILE A 471 -4.95 16.62 14.79
N GLY A 472 -5.95 16.86 15.66
CA GLY A 472 -7.35 17.02 15.25
C GLY A 472 -8.04 15.76 14.73
N ILE A 473 -7.42 14.59 14.86
CA ILE A 473 -7.94 13.33 14.35
C ILE A 473 -8.13 12.34 15.51
N PHE A 474 -9.22 11.56 15.47
CA PHE A 474 -9.47 10.48 16.43
C PHE A 474 -8.56 9.28 16.13
N HIS A 475 -8.10 8.61 17.16
CA HIS A 475 -7.49 7.28 17.03
C HIS A 475 -8.54 6.19 17.28
N GLY A 476 -8.22 4.96 16.85
CA GLY A 476 -9.00 3.77 17.15
C GLY A 476 -8.72 3.21 18.55
N ASP A 477 -9.12 1.98 18.81
CA ASP A 477 -8.83 1.33 20.08
C ASP A 477 -7.33 1.02 20.20
N LEU A 478 -6.68 1.54 21.24
CA LEU A 478 -5.30 1.24 21.60
C LEU A 478 -5.28 0.29 22.80
N ILE A 479 -4.80 -0.93 22.61
CA ILE A 479 -4.77 -1.98 23.62
C ILE A 479 -3.33 -2.44 23.83
N PHE A 480 -2.86 -2.36 25.08
CA PHE A 480 -1.51 -2.75 25.46
C PHE A 480 -1.59 -3.95 26.41
N GLU A 481 -1.12 -5.10 25.94
CA GLU A 481 -1.07 -6.38 26.66
C GLU A 481 0.36 -6.95 26.74
N GLN A 482 1.36 -6.12 26.42
CA GLN A 482 2.75 -6.52 26.44
C GLN A 482 3.31 -6.50 27.87
N SER A 483 4.20 -7.43 28.23
CA SER A 483 4.91 -7.48 29.52
C SER A 483 6.26 -6.77 29.50
N GLY A 484 6.75 -6.40 28.32
CA GLY A 484 8.01 -5.69 28.13
C GLY A 484 7.94 -4.20 28.45
N ARG A 485 8.88 -3.43 27.91
CA ARG A 485 8.96 -1.99 28.14
C ARG A 485 8.69 -1.20 26.85
N ILE A 486 7.82 -0.19 26.96
CA ILE A 486 7.65 0.85 25.94
C ILE A 486 8.28 2.14 26.45
N THR A 487 9.20 2.69 25.68
CA THR A 487 9.85 3.98 25.93
C THR A 487 9.52 4.93 24.80
N ILE A 488 9.00 6.13 25.12
CA ILE A 488 8.69 7.14 24.13
C ILE A 488 9.38 8.45 24.51
N ASN A 489 10.24 8.94 23.63
CA ASN A 489 10.91 10.22 23.75
C ASN A 489 10.36 11.13 22.66
N ALA A 490 9.69 12.20 23.04
CA ALA A 490 9.11 13.15 22.09
C ALA A 490 9.58 14.57 22.37
N ASN A 491 10.16 15.20 21.35
CA ASN A 491 10.61 16.58 21.36
C ASN A 491 9.88 17.35 20.26
N GLY A 492 9.56 18.64 20.49
CA GLY A 492 8.94 19.46 19.45
C GLY A 492 7.95 20.48 20.00
N GLN A 493 7.20 21.17 19.13
CA GLN A 493 6.18 22.14 19.55
C GLN A 493 4.97 21.48 20.17
N THR A 494 4.55 20.33 19.60
CA THR A 494 3.40 19.57 20.08
C THR A 494 3.79 18.10 20.18
N GLY A 495 3.50 17.43 21.30
CA GLY A 495 3.86 16.03 21.50
C GLY A 495 2.80 15.23 22.24
N VAL A 496 2.36 14.11 21.67
CA VAL A 496 1.56 13.10 22.37
C VAL A 496 2.30 11.77 22.30
N ALA A 497 2.59 11.16 23.45
CA ALA A 497 3.28 9.88 23.45
C ALA A 497 2.32 8.72 23.12
N ILE A 498 1.17 8.64 23.80
CA ILE A 498 0.12 7.63 23.53
C ILE A 498 -1.23 8.33 23.45
N GLY A 499 -1.87 8.29 22.29
CA GLY A 499 -3.18 8.91 22.07
C GLY A 499 -3.23 9.76 20.80
N SER A 500 -4.04 10.83 20.81
CA SER A 500 -4.23 11.70 19.64
C SER A 500 -4.71 13.10 19.95
N GLY A 501 -4.90 13.89 18.89
CA GLY A 501 -5.48 15.24 19.00
C GLY A 501 -6.95 15.24 19.36
N SER A 502 -7.74 14.22 18.95
CA SER A 502 -9.19 14.25 19.10
C SER A 502 -9.79 13.15 19.97
N GLY A 503 -9.00 12.23 20.51
CA GLY A 503 -9.50 11.20 21.42
C GLY A 503 -9.61 9.82 20.84
N GLY A 504 -10.13 8.90 21.65
CA GLY A 504 -10.25 7.47 21.40
C GLY A 504 -10.18 6.69 22.71
N ASN A 505 -10.21 5.37 22.66
CA ASN A 505 -10.11 4.51 23.81
C ASN A 505 -8.68 4.01 24.01
N ILE A 506 -8.16 4.06 25.23
CA ILE A 506 -6.82 3.59 25.60
C ILE A 506 -6.95 2.57 26.72
N PHE A 507 -6.51 1.33 26.47
CA PHE A 507 -6.54 0.22 27.41
C PHE A 507 -5.11 -0.28 27.65
N ILE A 508 -4.52 0.08 28.77
CA ILE A 508 -3.20 -0.41 29.18
C ILE A 508 -3.43 -1.48 30.24
N LYS A 509 -3.20 -2.74 29.90
CA LYS A 509 -3.54 -3.87 30.77
C LYS A 509 -2.34 -4.41 31.57
N GLN A 510 -1.13 -4.15 31.09
CA GLN A 510 0.11 -4.53 31.79
C GLN A 510 1.33 -3.86 31.16
N GLY A 511 2.51 -3.95 31.80
CA GLY A 511 3.81 -3.58 31.23
C GLY A 511 4.48 -2.37 31.88
N GLN A 512 5.62 -2.01 31.30
CA GLN A 512 6.44 -0.88 31.75
C GLN A 512 6.41 0.23 30.71
N TYR A 513 6.12 1.45 31.14
CA TYR A 513 6.04 2.65 30.30
C TYR A 513 6.98 3.71 30.79
N ARG A 514 7.83 4.23 29.90
CA ARG A 514 8.75 5.34 30.20
C ARG A 514 8.56 6.42 29.13
N ILE A 515 8.03 7.55 29.52
CA ILE A 515 7.68 8.64 28.62
C ILE A 515 8.48 9.86 28.98
N LYS A 516 9.18 10.44 28.00
CA LYS A 516 9.90 11.70 28.13
C LYS A 516 9.41 12.68 27.08
N LEU A 517 8.91 13.84 27.54
CA LEU A 517 8.39 14.88 26.67
C LEU A 517 9.14 16.19 26.87
N ARG A 518 9.47 16.86 25.78
CA ARG A 518 9.94 18.25 25.75
C ARG A 518 9.22 18.99 24.63
N SER A 519 8.15 19.70 24.96
CA SER A 519 7.30 20.37 23.97
C SER A 519 6.59 21.58 24.56
N ASP A 520 6.14 22.49 23.71
CA ASP A 520 5.33 23.62 24.16
C ASP A 520 3.96 23.11 24.64
N VAL A 521 3.32 22.27 23.84
CA VAL A 521 2.07 21.60 24.20
C VAL A 521 2.27 20.09 24.19
N GLY A 522 2.00 19.41 25.32
CA GLY A 522 2.33 18.00 25.41
C GLY A 522 1.39 17.16 26.27
N LEU A 523 1.34 15.87 25.94
CA LEU A 523 0.53 14.90 26.63
C LEU A 523 1.24 13.53 26.68
N GLY A 524 1.40 12.99 27.87
CA GLY A 524 1.97 11.65 28.03
C GLY A 524 1.02 10.57 27.52
N ILE A 525 -0.15 10.45 28.09
CA ILE A 525 -1.18 9.48 27.70
C ILE A 525 -2.54 10.19 27.66
N GLY A 526 -3.23 10.16 26.50
CA GLY A 526 -4.59 10.68 26.41
C GLY A 526 -4.94 11.46 25.13
N SER A 527 -5.73 12.55 25.26
CA SER A 527 -6.27 13.33 24.14
C SER A 527 -6.06 14.83 24.30
N MET A 528 -5.70 15.55 23.24
CA MET A 528 -5.51 16.99 23.31
C MET A 528 -6.81 17.80 23.43
N TYR A 529 -7.82 17.50 22.61
CA TYR A 529 -8.93 18.45 22.43
C TYR A 529 -10.32 17.88 22.75
N THR A 530 -10.45 16.58 22.94
CA THR A 530 -11.74 15.94 23.19
C THR A 530 -11.69 14.96 24.35
N ASN A 531 -12.81 14.36 24.64
CA ASN A 531 -12.96 13.37 25.70
C ASN A 531 -12.09 12.13 25.42
N CYS A 532 -11.38 11.69 26.43
CA CYS A 532 -10.56 10.50 26.38
C CYS A 532 -10.96 9.53 27.49
N LYS A 533 -11.11 8.27 27.12
CA LYS A 533 -11.39 7.19 28.05
C LYS A 533 -10.17 6.30 28.20
N MET A 534 -9.66 6.20 29.41
CA MET A 534 -8.43 5.47 29.71
C MET A 534 -8.65 4.46 30.81
N PHE A 535 -8.19 3.26 30.55
CA PHE A 535 -8.16 2.18 31.52
C PHE A 535 -6.71 1.65 31.64
N ILE A 536 -6.11 1.87 32.80
CA ILE A 536 -4.70 1.55 33.09
C ILE A 536 -4.63 0.56 34.24
N HIS A 537 -4.10 -0.62 33.97
CA HIS A 537 -4.15 -1.72 34.91
C HIS A 537 -2.80 -2.45 34.97
N ASP A 538 -2.36 -2.83 36.17
CA ASP A 538 -1.19 -3.68 36.44
C ASP A 538 0.14 -3.23 35.75
N CYS A 539 0.43 -1.91 35.83
CA CYS A 539 1.50 -1.26 35.10
C CYS A 539 2.53 -0.58 35.98
N ASP A 540 3.72 -0.34 35.41
CA ASP A 540 4.73 0.55 35.97
C ASP A 540 4.97 1.72 34.98
N ILE A 541 4.49 2.91 35.35
CA ILE A 541 4.50 4.09 34.48
C ILE A 541 5.45 5.14 35.05
N GLY A 542 6.38 5.60 34.21
CA GLY A 542 7.23 6.76 34.49
C GLY A 542 7.03 7.82 33.41
N ILE A 543 6.64 9.05 33.80
CA ILE A 543 6.50 10.17 32.89
C ILE A 543 7.36 11.32 33.38
N GLU A 544 8.28 11.80 32.54
CA GLU A 544 9.07 13.02 32.76
C GLU A 544 8.72 14.00 31.63
N ALA A 545 8.20 15.19 31.96
CA ALA A 545 7.85 16.15 30.93
C ALA A 545 8.24 17.59 31.31
N THR A 546 8.71 18.32 30.31
CA THR A 546 8.91 19.77 30.35
C THR A 546 8.02 20.40 29.30
N LEU A 547 6.97 21.11 29.72
CA LEU A 547 5.88 21.56 28.86
C LEU A 547 5.49 23.02 29.20
N ALA A 548 5.17 23.83 28.17
CA ALA A 548 4.49 25.09 28.46
C ALA A 548 3.05 24.84 28.89
N ARG A 549 2.35 23.88 28.22
CA ARG A 549 0.99 23.48 28.58
C ARG A 549 0.79 22.00 28.39
N GLY A 550 0.23 21.27 29.37
CA GLY A 550 -0.04 19.86 29.17
C GLY A 550 -0.39 19.06 30.40
N ALA A 551 -0.55 17.75 30.17
CA ALA A 551 -0.82 16.77 31.20
C ALA A 551 0.03 15.51 31.04
N ALA A 552 0.34 14.84 32.17
CA ALA A 552 0.99 13.54 32.07
C ALA A 552 0.00 12.46 31.63
N ILE A 553 -1.17 12.38 32.25
CA ILE A 553 -2.25 11.44 31.89
C ILE A 553 -3.56 12.22 31.88
N GLY A 554 -4.26 12.25 30.74
CA GLY A 554 -5.55 12.93 30.68
C GLY A 554 -5.80 13.70 29.37
N SER A 555 -6.26 14.97 29.52
CA SER A 555 -6.59 15.81 28.36
C SER A 555 -6.12 17.25 28.54
N ILE A 556 -6.02 17.97 27.43
CA ILE A 556 -5.70 19.41 27.45
C ILE A 556 -6.97 20.26 27.35
N GLY A 557 -7.91 19.90 26.48
CA GLY A 557 -9.13 20.67 26.22
C GLY A 557 -10.45 19.91 26.32
N GLY A 558 -10.43 18.65 26.78
CA GLY A 558 -11.60 17.79 26.88
C GLY A 558 -11.82 17.24 28.28
N THR A 559 -12.85 16.43 28.46
CA THR A 559 -13.06 15.66 29.68
C THR A 559 -12.16 14.43 29.71
N SER A 560 -11.71 14.04 30.89
CA SER A 560 -10.92 12.82 31.09
C SER A 560 -11.67 11.84 31.98
N ASP A 561 -11.85 10.61 31.51
CA ASP A 561 -12.40 9.48 32.25
C ASP A 561 -11.28 8.44 32.43
N ILE A 562 -10.70 8.37 33.63
CA ILE A 562 -9.44 7.67 33.89
C ILE A 562 -9.62 6.69 35.04
N ASP A 563 -9.45 5.40 34.73
CA ASP A 563 -9.40 4.33 35.72
C ASP A 563 -7.98 3.76 35.82
N ILE A 564 -7.36 3.89 36.98
CA ILE A 564 -6.01 3.37 37.28
C ILE A 564 -6.13 2.32 38.40
N TYR A 565 -5.77 1.10 38.05
CA TYR A 565 -5.89 -0.03 38.98
C TYR A 565 -4.59 -0.84 39.05
N LYS A 566 -4.16 -1.25 40.24
CA LYS A 566 -2.92 -2.03 40.52
C LYS A 566 -1.67 -1.48 39.83
N THR A 567 -1.54 -0.16 39.74
CA THR A 567 -0.51 0.50 38.95
C THR A 567 0.44 1.31 39.85
N SER A 568 1.74 1.26 39.52
CA SER A 568 2.74 2.16 40.08
C SER A 568 3.00 3.29 39.08
N ALA A 569 2.74 4.54 39.45
CA ALA A 569 2.97 5.70 38.60
C ALA A 569 3.94 6.68 39.26
N LYS A 570 4.93 7.16 38.49
CA LYS A 570 5.86 8.23 38.88
C LYS A 570 5.84 9.32 37.80
N ILE A 571 5.40 10.49 38.17
CA ILE A 571 5.16 11.63 37.28
C ILE A 571 6.00 12.81 37.74
N PHE A 572 6.79 13.37 36.82
CA PHE A 572 7.62 14.55 37.04
C PHE A 572 7.32 15.58 35.94
N LEU A 573 6.70 16.69 36.29
CA LEU A 573 6.34 17.73 35.33
C LEU A 573 6.99 19.06 35.71
N THR A 574 7.45 19.82 34.72
CA THR A 574 7.99 21.14 34.85
C THR A 574 7.52 22.05 33.73
N GLY A 575 7.06 23.26 34.03
CA GLY A 575 6.65 24.21 32.99
C GLY A 575 5.69 25.31 33.43
N LEU A 576 4.68 25.64 32.61
CA LEU A 576 3.79 26.77 32.89
C LEU A 576 2.42 26.33 33.37
N GLU A 577 1.62 25.70 32.50
CA GLU A 577 0.24 25.28 32.81
C GLU A 577 0.13 23.76 32.74
N LEU A 578 0.11 23.10 33.90
CA LEU A 578 0.34 21.67 33.99
C LEU A 578 -0.68 20.93 34.83
N VAL A 579 -1.00 19.70 34.40
CA VAL A 579 -1.78 18.72 35.18
C VAL A 579 -1.04 17.39 35.26
N GLY A 580 -0.95 16.81 36.43
CA GLY A 580 -0.42 15.45 36.59
C GLY A 580 -1.36 14.42 36.00
N ILE A 581 -2.55 14.27 36.56
CA ILE A 581 -3.60 13.38 36.09
C ILE A 581 -4.93 14.15 36.05
N GLY A 582 -5.58 14.22 34.89
CA GLY A 582 -6.83 14.94 34.70
C GLY A 582 -6.90 15.79 33.43
N ALA A 583 -7.43 17.00 33.51
CA ALA A 583 -7.60 17.90 32.38
C ALA A 583 -7.06 19.30 32.62
N VAL A 584 -6.43 19.90 31.62
CA VAL A 584 -5.92 21.29 31.72
C VAL A 584 -7.06 22.29 31.52
N GLY A 585 -7.89 22.17 30.52
CA GLY A 585 -8.96 23.10 30.18
C GLY A 585 -10.31 22.43 29.89
N GLY A 586 -10.61 21.33 30.52
CA GLY A 586 -11.86 20.58 30.31
C GLY A 586 -12.95 20.93 31.35
N GLU A 587 -14.22 20.70 31.00
CA GLU A 587 -15.37 20.98 31.88
C GLU A 587 -15.41 20.06 33.12
N SER A 588 -14.93 18.82 33.01
CA SER A 588 -14.89 17.85 34.07
C SER A 588 -13.85 16.75 33.85
N SER A 589 -13.45 16.12 34.96
CA SER A 589 -12.62 14.89 34.90
C SER A 589 -13.14 13.90 35.96
N ARG A 590 -13.17 12.63 35.60
CA ARG A 590 -13.39 11.52 36.51
C ARG A 590 -12.12 10.71 36.62
N LEU A 591 -11.66 10.49 37.82
CA LEU A 591 -10.45 9.74 38.13
C LEU A 591 -10.73 8.70 39.18
N CYS A 592 -10.37 7.44 38.92
CA CYS A 592 -10.35 6.38 39.91
C CYS A 592 -8.92 5.86 40.13
N LEU A 593 -8.48 5.79 41.37
CA LEU A 593 -7.19 5.21 41.79
C LEU A 593 -7.47 4.06 42.77
N HIS A 594 -7.33 2.82 42.31
CA HIS A 594 -7.59 1.65 43.17
C HIS A 594 -6.35 0.76 43.21
N ASP A 595 -5.98 0.28 44.40
CA ASP A 595 -4.80 -0.56 44.64
C ASP A 595 -3.49 0.03 44.03
N ALA A 596 -3.41 1.37 43.93
CA ALA A 596 -2.38 2.06 43.16
C ALA A 596 -1.37 2.77 44.06
N SER A 597 -0.13 2.95 43.55
CA SER A 597 0.90 3.75 44.18
C SER A 597 1.35 4.86 43.23
N THR A 598 0.96 6.10 43.54
CA THR A 598 1.18 7.24 42.64
C THR A 598 2.02 8.32 43.31
N ILE A 599 3.10 8.75 42.65
CA ILE A 599 3.96 9.85 43.05
C ILE A 599 3.91 10.91 41.95
N ILE A 600 3.53 12.13 42.29
CA ILE A 600 3.46 13.27 41.36
C ILE A 600 4.28 14.40 41.92
N ASN A 601 5.35 14.76 41.21
CA ASN A 601 6.10 15.96 41.44
C ASN A 601 5.83 16.93 40.28
N ILE A 602 5.24 18.07 40.59
CA ILE A 602 4.86 19.07 39.61
C ILE A 602 5.33 20.46 39.98
N ASN A 603 6.03 21.12 39.06
CA ASN A 603 6.54 22.47 39.26
C ASN A 603 6.08 23.33 38.06
N GLY A 604 5.16 24.26 38.33
CA GLY A 604 4.58 25.08 37.28
C GLY A 604 4.09 26.44 37.75
N GLU A 605 3.96 27.37 36.81
CA GLU A 605 3.38 28.69 37.12
C GLU A 605 1.91 28.53 37.58
N ARG A 606 1.13 27.69 36.88
CA ARG A 606 -0.25 27.33 37.16
C ARG A 606 -0.41 25.82 37.04
N CYS A 607 -0.50 25.08 38.13
CA CYS A 607 -0.48 23.65 38.06
C CYS A 607 -1.31 22.96 39.16
N SER A 608 -1.72 21.73 38.87
CA SER A 608 -2.31 20.78 39.83
C SER A 608 -1.88 19.38 39.56
N ALA A 609 -1.61 18.59 40.60
CA ALA A 609 -1.27 17.20 40.41
C ALA A 609 -2.46 16.34 39.98
N ILE A 610 -3.64 16.59 40.55
CA ILE A 610 -4.88 15.87 40.19
C ILE A 610 -6.01 16.89 40.07
N ALA A 611 -6.47 17.15 38.86
CA ALA A 611 -7.57 18.09 38.61
C ALA A 611 -8.10 18.12 37.18
N ALA A 612 -9.29 18.77 37.05
CA ALA A 612 -9.58 19.64 35.92
C ALA A 612 -9.23 21.07 36.37
N LEU A 613 -8.23 21.75 35.76
CA LEU A 613 -7.82 23.07 36.22
C LEU A 613 -8.94 24.12 36.13
N GLU A 614 -9.77 24.02 35.09
CA GLU A 614 -10.89 24.93 34.82
C GLU A 614 -12.26 24.25 34.93
N GLY A 615 -12.36 23.06 35.52
CA GLY A 615 -13.57 22.30 35.61
C GLY A 615 -13.70 21.54 36.94
N SER A 616 -14.74 20.74 37.03
CA SER A 616 -14.99 19.90 38.20
C SER A 616 -14.23 18.56 38.09
N THR A 617 -13.85 18.01 39.25
CA THR A 617 -13.17 16.72 39.32
C THR A 617 -13.88 15.78 40.25
N GLU A 618 -14.26 14.61 39.77
CA GLU A 618 -14.66 13.48 40.60
C GLU A 618 -13.44 12.56 40.78
N PHE A 619 -13.06 12.38 42.05
CA PHE A 619 -11.88 11.59 42.37
C PHE A 619 -12.25 10.48 43.34
N ASP A 620 -12.27 9.24 42.87
CA ASP A 620 -12.46 8.06 43.66
C ASP A 620 -11.13 7.37 43.95
N ILE A 621 -10.84 7.14 45.25
CA ILE A 621 -9.57 6.57 45.67
C ILE A 621 -9.78 5.45 46.70
N GLU A 622 -9.23 4.28 46.45
CA GLU A 622 -9.41 3.11 47.26
C GLU A 622 -8.10 2.29 47.36
N ARG A 623 -7.71 1.88 48.57
CA ARG A 623 -6.49 1.10 48.86
C ARG A 623 -5.25 1.60 48.09
N ALA A 624 -5.07 2.93 48.10
CA ALA A 624 -4.04 3.54 47.27
C ALA A 624 -3.12 4.46 48.09
N ALA A 625 -1.89 4.60 47.65
CA ALA A 625 -0.94 5.55 48.17
C ALA A 625 -0.69 6.65 47.12
N LEU A 626 -1.09 7.88 47.44
CA LEU A 626 -0.86 9.06 46.62
C LEU A 626 0.07 10.02 47.33
N ARG A 627 1.21 10.33 46.73
CA ARG A 627 2.12 11.37 47.18
C ARG A 627 2.23 12.47 46.12
N VAL A 628 1.92 13.65 46.54
CA VAL A 628 1.99 14.86 45.68
C VAL A 628 2.96 15.85 46.29
N ASP A 629 3.84 16.40 45.45
CA ASP A 629 4.69 17.51 45.73
C ASP A 629 4.51 18.58 44.63
N SER A 630 3.78 19.61 44.92
CA SER A 630 3.49 20.68 43.97
C SER A 630 4.18 21.97 44.38
N SER A 631 4.80 22.62 43.42
CA SER A 631 5.56 23.87 43.62
C SER A 631 5.36 24.85 42.46
N GLY A 632 5.51 26.14 42.77
CA GLY A 632 5.33 27.21 41.78
C GLY A 632 4.45 28.34 42.29
N VAL A 633 3.98 29.22 41.37
CA VAL A 633 3.26 30.45 41.75
C VAL A 633 1.82 30.17 42.15
N GLN A 634 1.12 29.39 41.31
CA GLN A 634 -0.23 28.90 41.54
C GLN A 634 -0.22 27.38 41.45
N ALA A 635 0.25 26.71 42.49
CA ALA A 635 0.41 25.27 42.50
C ALA A 635 -0.55 24.66 43.53
N LEU A 636 -1.44 23.83 43.05
CA LEU A 636 -2.36 23.01 43.82
C LEU A 636 -1.91 21.55 43.85
N GLY A 637 -2.08 20.90 44.97
CA GLY A 637 -1.84 19.46 45.04
C GLY A 637 -2.99 18.66 44.39
N ILE A 638 -4.21 18.92 44.83
CA ILE A 638 -5.43 18.30 44.34
C ILE A 638 -6.50 19.38 44.17
N GLY A 639 -7.19 19.39 43.04
CA GLY A 639 -8.25 20.34 42.75
C GLY A 639 -7.92 21.35 41.64
N GLY A 640 -8.97 21.95 41.10
CA GLY A 640 -8.91 22.98 40.05
C GLY A 640 -9.11 24.38 40.59
N PHE A 641 -8.88 25.39 39.74
CA PHE A 641 -9.02 26.80 40.12
C PHE A 641 -10.45 27.33 40.04
N THR A 642 -11.31 26.70 39.24
CA THR A 642 -12.67 27.19 38.95
C THR A 642 -13.77 26.20 39.26
N GLY A 643 -13.50 24.91 39.34
CA GLY A 643 -14.49 23.86 39.58
C GLY A 643 -14.38 23.25 40.97
N ASP A 644 -15.39 22.51 41.34
CA ASP A 644 -15.40 21.73 42.57
C ASP A 644 -14.64 20.44 42.42
N ILE A 645 -13.93 19.99 43.42
CA ILE A 645 -13.44 18.64 43.52
C ILE A 645 -14.28 17.86 44.55
N ARG A 646 -14.72 16.68 44.11
CA ARG A 646 -15.45 15.75 44.97
C ARG A 646 -14.60 14.51 45.15
N ILE A 647 -14.19 14.19 46.36
CA ILE A 647 -13.42 13.00 46.67
C ILE A 647 -14.39 11.99 47.28
N SER A 648 -14.57 10.87 46.61
CA SER A 648 -15.30 9.71 47.09
C SER A 648 -14.37 8.59 47.51
N GLN A 649 -14.76 7.81 48.48
CA GLN A 649 -13.98 6.73 49.03
C GLN A 649 -14.86 5.57 49.46
N SER A 650 -14.49 4.37 49.11
CA SER A 650 -15.30 3.21 49.40
C SER A 650 -14.71 2.26 50.49
N THR A 651 -13.39 2.22 50.71
CA THR A 651 -12.77 1.31 51.70
C THR A 651 -11.36 1.73 52.15
N ALA A 652 -10.81 0.96 53.04
CA ALA A 652 -9.63 1.04 53.89
C ALA A 652 -8.25 1.18 53.20
N ASP A 653 -7.25 1.56 54.03
CA ASP A 653 -5.80 1.62 53.70
C ASP A 653 -5.40 2.61 52.58
N THR A 654 -5.99 3.78 52.59
CA THR A 654 -5.68 4.85 51.65
C THR A 654 -4.83 5.94 52.32
N HIS A 655 -3.71 6.29 51.71
CA HIS A 655 -2.81 7.33 52.17
C HIS A 655 -2.62 8.42 51.11
N ILE A 656 -3.09 9.63 51.40
CA ILE A 656 -2.89 10.80 50.57
C ILE A 656 -1.98 11.76 51.31
N LYS A 657 -0.80 12.06 50.70
CA LYS A 657 0.13 13.07 51.23
C LYS A 657 0.34 14.13 50.15
N VAL A 658 0.00 15.35 50.49
CA VAL A 658 0.14 16.52 49.59
C VAL A 658 1.04 17.58 50.23
N GLU A 659 2.04 18.00 49.51
CA GLU A 659 2.87 19.18 49.75
C GLU A 659 2.52 20.25 48.71
N THR A 660 2.04 21.41 49.12
CA THR A 660 1.56 22.46 48.21
C THR A 660 1.72 23.85 48.82
N PRO A 661 2.07 24.87 48.04
CA PRO A 661 2.16 26.24 48.55
C PRO A 661 0.83 26.95 48.76
N MET A 662 -0.26 26.45 48.19
CA MET A 662 -1.59 27.04 48.26
C MET A 662 -2.46 26.38 49.35
N ASP A 663 -3.26 27.19 50.00
CA ASP A 663 -4.29 26.71 50.91
C ASP A 663 -5.40 25.98 50.14
N MET A 664 -5.48 24.70 50.32
CA MET A 664 -6.43 23.81 49.64
C MET A 664 -7.83 23.79 50.26
N SER A 665 -8.00 24.39 51.45
CA SER A 665 -9.29 24.36 52.18
C SER A 665 -10.45 25.00 51.41
N LYS A 666 -10.16 25.90 50.47
CA LYS A 666 -11.14 26.56 49.61
C LYS A 666 -11.60 25.67 48.42
N TYR A 667 -10.82 24.68 48.07
CA TYR A 667 -11.01 23.91 46.83
C TYR A 667 -11.42 22.45 47.08
N LEU A 668 -11.30 21.99 48.34
CA LEU A 668 -11.69 20.67 48.74
C LEU A 668 -13.12 20.68 49.35
N LYS A 669 -14.06 20.07 48.66
CA LYS A 669 -15.36 19.70 49.23
C LYS A 669 -15.36 18.18 49.39
N THR A 670 -15.37 17.72 50.63
CA THR A 670 -15.64 16.31 50.97
C THR A 670 -17.13 16.11 51.14
N ASP A 671 -17.72 15.14 50.48
CA ASP A 671 -19.10 14.75 50.74
C ASP A 671 -19.30 14.30 52.19
N GLU A 672 -20.48 14.52 52.73
CA GLU A 672 -20.83 14.20 54.13
C GLU A 672 -20.46 12.75 54.46
N THR A 673 -19.59 12.57 55.44
CA THR A 673 -19.20 11.33 56.14
C THR A 673 -19.46 10.02 55.39
N PRO A 674 -18.54 9.53 54.60
CA PRO A 674 -18.63 8.17 54.05
C PRO A 674 -18.53 7.14 55.20
N GLU A 675 -19.30 6.06 55.14
CA GLU A 675 -19.07 4.88 55.98
C GLU A 675 -17.72 4.25 55.59
N ILE A 676 -16.66 4.55 56.30
CA ILE A 676 -15.31 4.10 55.98
C ILE A 676 -14.97 2.90 56.88
N SER A 677 -14.70 1.78 56.25
CA SER A 677 -14.03 0.64 56.90
C SER A 677 -12.54 0.62 56.56
N GLY A 678 -11.66 0.97 57.53
CA GLY A 678 -10.21 0.90 57.36
C GLY A 678 -9.46 2.19 57.71
N ARG A 679 -8.13 2.25 57.39
CA ARG A 679 -7.31 3.44 57.63
C ARG A 679 -7.36 4.37 56.43
N PHE A 680 -7.81 5.60 56.65
CA PHE A 680 -7.67 6.69 55.72
C PHE A 680 -6.86 7.81 56.38
N LEU A 681 -5.81 8.25 55.69
CA LEU A 681 -4.97 9.36 56.11
C LEU A 681 -4.81 10.35 54.95
N PHE A 682 -5.31 11.55 55.16
CA PHE A 682 -5.09 12.66 54.22
C PHE A 682 -4.38 13.79 54.94
N THR A 683 -3.13 14.02 54.51
CA THR A 683 -2.29 15.12 55.07
C THR A 683 -1.95 16.14 54.00
N VAL A 684 -2.02 17.42 54.42
CA VAL A 684 -1.57 18.53 53.59
C VAL A 684 -0.52 19.32 54.41
N ASN A 685 0.68 19.49 53.80
CA ASN A 685 1.81 20.14 54.42
C ASN A 685 2.17 19.59 55.82
N GLY A 686 1.96 18.30 56.01
CA GLY A 686 2.22 17.62 57.28
C GLY A 686 1.09 17.72 58.33
N GLU A 687 0.00 18.45 58.04
CA GLU A 687 -1.17 18.53 58.89
C GLU A 687 -2.22 17.54 58.44
N ASP A 688 -2.86 16.82 59.40
CA ASP A 688 -3.96 15.91 59.10
C ASP A 688 -5.21 16.70 58.75
N ILE A 689 -5.62 16.71 57.50
CA ILE A 689 -6.89 17.30 57.05
C ILE A 689 -8.07 16.35 57.39
N TYR A 690 -7.83 15.07 57.25
CA TYR A 690 -8.81 14.06 57.57
C TYR A 690 -8.12 12.76 57.97
N SER A 691 -8.42 12.21 59.10
CA SER A 691 -7.91 10.90 59.52
C SER A 691 -8.99 10.05 60.16
N ILE A 692 -9.16 8.83 59.67
CA ILE A 692 -9.96 7.80 60.35
C ILE A 692 -9.01 6.68 60.75
N HIS A 693 -8.96 6.42 62.05
CA HIS A 693 -8.28 5.30 62.62
C HIS A 693 -9.33 4.32 63.17
N ASN A 694 -9.62 3.25 62.43
CA ASN A 694 -10.38 2.16 63.06
C ASN A 694 -9.44 1.34 63.93
N SER A 695 -9.75 1.25 65.20
CA SER A 695 -9.09 0.46 66.24
C SER A 695 -9.27 -1.05 65.97
#